data_6b16bdc069116a2d05010e00cedd5111
#
_entry.id   6b16bdc069116a2d05010e00cedd5111
#
_cell.length_a   1.000
_cell.length_b   1.000
_cell.length_c   1.000
_cell.angle_alpha   90.00
_cell.angle_beta   90.00
_cell.angle_gamma   90.00
#
_symmetry.space_group_name_H-M   'P 1'
#
loop_
_entity.id
_entity.type
_entity.pdbx_description
1 polymer ?
#
loop_
_entity_poly.entity_id
_entity_poly.type
_entity_poly.pdbx_seq_one_letter_code
_entity_poly.pdbx_strand_id
1 'polypeptide(L)'
;MSIVNEAVVYATDKTGLPANKVINVLNLLINEECTIPFVARYRKEATGNMDEVQIRHVQEFYEEYIEIEKRRAYILETIKKMEKLTPELEKKIKAATNLNTLEDIYAPYKSKRKTKGMIAREKGLEPLANILKTSTKSVDELRAEIEKDFVKEDVKSFDEALVGAADIIMEDIVQDTELKEELRQDFWKTAMVKSSKRKDAETVTDWQKFKDFFEFEEKVENIKDPKNTHRFLALRRGMNLKVLKVEITIESELAHTKVIAHSFDDLDKLGNSDFLEKLAKKAYDTSISTSLDLELKGELKKGADAAAIDVFGVNLKNLLLQPYLGSHAVLGIDPGIRTGCKIVVIDETGKFVGDHVIYPFAPKFDEAGSKIILEKLVEAFNIEYIAIGNGTNGRETLDFVETNLQCVKDGKVKATMINESGASIYSASDIARKEFPDKDVTVRGAISIARRFQDPLAELVKIDPKSIGVGQYQHDVNQVRLKKTLGAVVEDCVNYVGVDLNTASAPLLSYISGIGPTVAENIVKTREKSGAFKKREDLLKVSRFSDKIYQQAAGFLRIYNGEHPLDGTFIHPENYVTLEAWAKENQVTLQSLVEDDEVKAKLAADKNLKDKIGELTFDDIVKSLRAPKQDPRSEFTPVEFRKDVRKMEDLEIGQWYTGVV
;
A
#
# COMPACT_ATOMS: atom_id res chain seq x y z
N MET A 1 24.49 -3.06 12.78
CA MET A 1 25.09 -2.53 11.52
C MET A 1 25.41 -1.06 11.72
N SER A 2 26.55 -0.55 11.20
CA SER A 2 26.78 0.91 11.24
C SER A 2 25.83 1.62 10.28
N ILE A 3 25.17 2.66 10.75
CA ILE A 3 24.31 3.51 9.92
C ILE A 3 25.20 4.26 8.91
N VAL A 4 24.78 4.28 7.65
CA VAL A 4 25.49 4.95 6.56
C VAL A 4 25.13 6.42 6.54
N ASN A 5 26.09 7.31 6.75
CA ASN A 5 25.84 8.76 6.89
C ASN A 5 25.20 9.38 5.65
N GLU A 6 25.62 8.96 4.46
CA GLU A 6 25.07 9.46 3.20
C GLU A 6 23.59 9.06 3.04
N ALA A 7 23.22 7.87 3.50
CA ALA A 7 21.81 7.43 3.53
C ALA A 7 20.98 8.24 4.52
N VAL A 8 21.57 8.68 5.63
CA VAL A 8 20.91 9.59 6.58
C VAL A 8 20.63 10.95 5.92
N VAL A 9 21.61 11.51 5.22
CA VAL A 9 21.45 12.77 4.49
C VAL A 9 20.34 12.64 3.45
N TYR A 10 20.35 11.57 2.66
CA TYR A 10 19.31 11.30 1.66
C TYR A 10 17.90 11.21 2.28
N ALA A 11 17.75 10.44 3.36
CA ALA A 11 16.47 10.31 4.05
C ALA A 11 16.01 11.65 4.68
N THR A 12 16.95 12.45 5.21
CA THR A 12 16.70 13.79 5.75
C THR A 12 16.16 14.73 4.67
N ASP A 13 16.84 14.77 3.51
CA ASP A 13 16.42 15.64 2.39
C ASP A 13 15.06 15.24 1.81
N LYS A 14 14.79 13.93 1.71
CA LYS A 14 13.53 13.41 1.19
C LYS A 14 12.34 13.63 2.13
N THR A 15 12.58 13.51 3.44
CA THR A 15 11.50 13.66 4.45
C THR A 15 11.32 15.11 4.92
N GLY A 16 12.34 15.96 4.80
CA GLY A 16 12.36 17.29 5.39
C GLY A 16 12.42 17.31 6.92
N LEU A 17 12.69 16.15 7.55
CA LEU A 17 12.75 16.01 9.00
C LEU A 17 14.13 16.39 9.55
N PRO A 18 14.25 16.82 10.83
CA PRO A 18 15.54 17.17 11.43
C PRO A 18 16.53 15.98 11.45
N ALA A 19 17.74 16.18 10.97
CA ALA A 19 18.75 15.12 10.81
C ALA A 19 19.04 14.33 12.10
N ASN A 20 19.12 15.01 13.24
CA ASN A 20 19.35 14.37 14.54
C ASN A 20 18.20 13.43 14.92
N LYS A 21 16.95 13.75 14.54
CA LYS A 21 15.78 12.91 14.78
C LYS A 21 15.74 11.73 13.82
N VAL A 22 16.11 11.93 12.56
CA VAL A 22 16.29 10.85 11.56
C VAL A 22 17.33 9.84 12.04
N ILE A 23 18.47 10.30 12.54
CA ILE A 23 19.52 9.42 13.11
C ILE A 23 18.98 8.61 14.28
N ASN A 24 18.25 9.24 15.21
CA ASN A 24 17.66 8.54 16.35
C ASN A 24 16.68 7.46 15.91
N VAL A 25 15.80 7.75 14.96
CA VAL A 25 14.86 6.77 14.39
C VAL A 25 15.62 5.59 13.80
N LEU A 26 16.63 5.84 12.96
CA LEU A 26 17.42 4.78 12.34
C LEU A 26 18.19 3.94 13.37
N ASN A 27 18.73 4.56 14.45
CA ASN A 27 19.34 3.83 15.55
C ASN A 27 18.37 2.89 16.23
N LEU A 28 17.17 3.36 16.54
CA LEU A 28 16.11 2.54 17.16
C LEU A 28 15.69 1.38 16.26
N LEU A 29 15.49 1.64 14.94
CA LEU A 29 15.04 0.61 14.01
C LEU A 29 16.12 -0.41 13.63
N ILE A 30 17.36 0.04 13.37
CA ILE A 30 18.44 -0.78 12.78
C ILE A 30 19.32 -1.41 13.86
N ASN A 31 19.76 -0.63 14.86
CA ASN A 31 20.72 -1.10 15.87
C ASN A 31 20.00 -1.74 17.07
N GLU A 32 18.89 -1.17 17.51
CA GLU A 32 18.08 -1.72 18.61
C GLU A 32 17.01 -2.68 18.12
N GLU A 33 16.75 -2.71 16.78
CA GLU A 33 15.74 -3.54 16.13
C GLU A 33 14.33 -3.35 16.74
N CYS A 34 14.00 -2.11 17.07
CA CYS A 34 12.68 -1.73 17.52
C CYS A 34 11.68 -1.73 16.37
N THR A 35 10.43 -2.06 16.65
CA THR A 35 9.33 -1.96 15.68
C THR A 35 8.84 -0.52 15.55
N ILE A 36 8.24 -0.18 14.42
CA ILE A 36 7.71 1.16 14.15
C ILE A 36 6.64 1.58 15.18
N PRO A 37 5.62 0.75 15.51
CA PRO A 37 4.61 1.13 16.50
C PRO A 37 5.21 1.40 17.90
N PHE A 38 6.20 0.61 18.31
CA PHE A 38 6.89 0.82 19.59
C PHE A 38 7.65 2.16 19.61
N VAL A 39 8.38 2.46 18.52
CA VAL A 39 9.14 3.72 18.41
C VAL A 39 8.19 4.92 18.41
N ALA A 40 7.12 4.88 17.63
CA ALA A 40 6.13 5.95 17.54
C ALA A 40 5.45 6.25 18.88
N ARG A 41 5.16 5.20 19.67
CA ARG A 41 4.41 5.36 20.92
C ARG A 41 5.30 5.57 22.14
N TYR A 42 6.41 4.85 22.26
CA TYR A 42 7.21 4.80 23.50
C TYR A 42 8.60 5.42 23.38
N ARG A 43 8.95 6.03 22.23
CA ARG A 43 10.25 6.70 22.02
C ARG A 43 10.07 8.12 21.46
N LYS A 44 8.98 8.79 21.84
CA LYS A 44 8.58 10.11 21.33
C LYS A 44 9.62 11.19 21.59
N GLU A 45 10.26 11.24 22.74
CA GLU A 45 11.33 12.18 23.07
C GLU A 45 12.53 12.05 22.12
N ALA A 46 12.92 10.82 21.81
CA ALA A 46 14.03 10.54 20.92
C ALA A 46 13.71 10.94 19.48
N THR A 47 12.47 10.67 19.03
CA THR A 47 12.03 10.89 17.64
C THR A 47 11.50 12.30 17.40
N GLY A 48 11.15 13.07 18.46
CA GLY A 48 10.48 14.37 18.35
C GLY A 48 9.01 14.24 17.97
N ASN A 49 8.35 13.22 18.51
CA ASN A 49 6.92 12.92 18.31
C ASN A 49 6.55 12.55 16.87
N MET A 50 7.44 11.88 16.15
CA MET A 50 7.12 11.34 14.81
C MET A 50 6.07 10.24 14.93
N ASP A 51 5.11 10.26 14.01
CA ASP A 51 4.11 9.20 13.86
C ASP A 51 4.67 7.99 13.07
N GLU A 52 3.89 6.92 12.99
CA GLU A 52 4.25 5.68 12.31
C GLU A 52 4.53 5.90 10.82
N VAL A 53 3.84 6.85 10.18
CA VAL A 53 4.01 7.17 8.75
C VAL A 53 5.35 7.86 8.52
N GLN A 54 5.69 8.85 9.35
CA GLN A 54 6.95 9.57 9.26
C GLN A 54 8.15 8.64 9.52
N ILE A 55 8.05 7.79 10.55
CA ILE A 55 9.09 6.80 10.89
C ILE A 55 9.29 5.81 9.73
N ARG A 56 8.20 5.35 9.11
CA ARG A 56 8.22 4.45 7.96
C ARG A 56 8.88 5.10 6.74
N HIS A 57 8.58 6.37 6.45
CA HIS A 57 9.23 7.10 5.37
C HIS A 57 10.74 7.24 5.59
N VAL A 58 11.18 7.52 6.83
CA VAL A 58 12.61 7.55 7.16
C VAL A 58 13.28 6.21 6.83
N GLN A 59 12.66 5.10 7.22
CA GLN A 59 13.18 3.76 6.92
C GLN A 59 13.21 3.50 5.40
N GLU A 60 12.13 3.81 4.69
CA GLU A 60 12.01 3.55 3.24
C GLU A 60 13.03 4.33 2.41
N PHE A 61 13.25 5.62 2.71
CA PHE A 61 14.26 6.41 2.00
C PHE A 61 15.69 6.00 2.35
N TYR A 62 15.93 5.55 3.58
CA TYR A 62 17.22 4.96 3.95
C TYR A 62 17.48 3.67 3.16
N GLU A 63 16.50 2.75 3.09
CA GLU A 63 16.57 1.51 2.32
C GLU A 63 16.76 1.79 0.82
N GLU A 64 16.05 2.77 0.27
CA GLU A 64 16.16 3.20 -1.14
C GLU A 64 17.59 3.63 -1.47
N TYR A 65 18.21 4.46 -0.62
CA TYR A 65 19.60 4.87 -0.81
C TYR A 65 20.54 3.68 -0.80
N ILE A 66 20.37 2.76 0.12
CA ILE A 66 21.20 1.53 0.20
C ILE A 66 21.05 0.67 -1.07
N GLU A 67 19.85 0.60 -1.65
CA GLU A 67 19.64 -0.08 -2.95
C GLU A 67 20.38 0.62 -4.09
N ILE A 68 20.32 1.95 -4.17
CA ILE A 68 21.06 2.75 -5.17
C ILE A 68 22.55 2.48 -5.06
N GLU A 69 23.13 2.50 -3.85
CA GLU A 69 24.55 2.24 -3.61
C GLU A 69 24.97 0.81 -3.98
N LYS A 70 24.17 -0.18 -3.61
CA LYS A 70 24.41 -1.58 -4.03
C LYS A 70 24.44 -1.69 -5.55
N ARG A 71 23.49 -1.04 -6.21
CA ARG A 71 23.41 -1.07 -7.67
C ARG A 71 24.59 -0.34 -8.31
N ARG A 72 24.98 0.81 -7.79
CA ARG A 72 26.15 1.57 -8.21
C ARG A 72 27.43 0.73 -8.11
N ALA A 73 27.66 0.11 -6.97
CA ALA A 73 28.82 -0.75 -6.75
C ALA A 73 28.86 -1.92 -7.75
N TYR A 74 27.73 -2.57 -7.98
CA TYR A 74 27.62 -3.65 -8.97
C TYR A 74 27.97 -3.18 -10.39
N ILE A 75 27.48 -2.01 -10.81
CA ILE A 75 27.75 -1.44 -12.14
C ILE A 75 29.23 -1.11 -12.29
N LEU A 76 29.83 -0.43 -11.31
CA LEU A 76 31.27 -0.11 -11.30
C LEU A 76 32.13 -1.36 -11.41
N GLU A 77 31.84 -2.38 -10.60
CA GLU A 77 32.59 -3.65 -10.62
C GLU A 77 32.45 -4.36 -11.97
N THR A 78 31.23 -4.38 -12.53
CA THR A 78 30.96 -5.05 -13.80
C THR A 78 31.67 -4.38 -14.97
N ILE A 79 31.62 -3.04 -15.07
CA ILE A 79 32.30 -2.29 -16.13
C ILE A 79 33.82 -2.38 -15.99
N LYS A 80 34.32 -2.38 -14.73
CA LYS A 80 35.75 -2.60 -14.44
C LYS A 80 36.22 -3.97 -14.90
N LYS A 81 35.46 -5.04 -14.67
CA LYS A 81 35.78 -6.40 -15.16
C LYS A 81 35.79 -6.49 -16.67
N MET A 82 35.06 -5.61 -17.35
CA MET A 82 35.06 -5.50 -18.83
C MET A 82 36.25 -4.66 -19.37
N GLU A 83 37.08 -4.12 -18.49
CA GLU A 83 38.18 -3.22 -18.83
C GLU A 83 37.77 -1.94 -19.58
N LYS A 84 36.48 -1.51 -19.36
CA LYS A 84 35.89 -0.34 -20.03
C LYS A 84 35.65 0.84 -19.10
N LEU A 85 36.08 0.79 -17.85
CA LEU A 85 35.88 1.86 -16.86
C LEU A 85 36.92 2.98 -17.08
N THR A 86 36.48 4.11 -17.61
CA THR A 86 37.28 5.34 -17.71
C THR A 86 37.05 6.23 -16.49
N PRO A 87 38.01 7.15 -16.16
CA PRO A 87 37.82 8.09 -15.05
C PRO A 87 36.58 8.97 -15.18
N GLU A 88 36.25 9.38 -16.39
CA GLU A 88 35.06 10.19 -16.68
C GLU A 88 33.77 9.38 -16.46
N LEU A 89 33.74 8.13 -16.92
CA LEU A 89 32.61 7.23 -16.72
C LEU A 89 32.42 6.92 -15.22
N GLU A 90 33.49 6.68 -14.49
CA GLU A 90 33.44 6.47 -13.03
C GLU A 90 32.86 7.70 -12.33
N LYS A 91 33.26 8.91 -12.73
CA LYS A 91 32.70 10.16 -12.19
C LYS A 91 31.21 10.30 -12.50
N LYS A 92 30.76 9.98 -13.75
CA LYS A 92 29.33 10.00 -14.13
C LYS A 92 28.51 8.99 -13.30
N ILE A 93 29.00 7.77 -13.11
CA ILE A 93 28.33 6.74 -12.30
C ILE A 93 28.22 7.17 -10.83
N LYS A 94 29.28 7.75 -10.26
CA LYS A 94 29.28 8.25 -8.87
C LYS A 94 28.36 9.43 -8.67
N ALA A 95 28.18 10.29 -9.67
CA ALA A 95 27.29 11.45 -9.62
C ALA A 95 25.81 11.12 -9.81
N ALA A 96 25.47 9.94 -10.31
CA ALA A 96 24.07 9.54 -10.53
C ALA A 96 23.32 9.43 -9.20
N THR A 97 22.16 10.08 -9.10
CA THR A 97 21.36 10.20 -7.86
C THR A 97 20.21 9.22 -7.78
N ASN A 98 19.91 8.50 -8.85
CA ASN A 98 18.78 7.58 -8.92
C ASN A 98 19.10 6.35 -9.79
N LEU A 99 18.27 5.30 -9.63
CA LEU A 99 18.45 4.05 -10.35
C LEU A 99 18.31 4.19 -11.88
N ASN A 100 17.42 5.06 -12.35
CA ASN A 100 17.19 5.22 -13.79
C ASN A 100 18.45 5.77 -14.48
N THR A 101 19.07 6.81 -13.92
CA THR A 101 20.33 7.36 -14.43
C THR A 101 21.46 6.31 -14.41
N LEU A 102 21.55 5.51 -13.34
CA LEU A 102 22.52 4.41 -13.26
C LEU A 102 22.28 3.35 -14.35
N GLU A 103 21.03 2.99 -14.59
CA GLU A 103 20.66 2.02 -15.62
C GLU A 103 20.91 2.53 -17.05
N ASP A 104 20.69 3.82 -17.30
CA ASP A 104 21.02 4.45 -18.58
C ASP A 104 22.51 4.43 -18.87
N ILE A 105 23.33 4.81 -17.88
CA ILE A 105 24.80 4.76 -17.99
C ILE A 105 25.28 3.32 -18.20
N TYR A 106 24.63 2.35 -17.57
CA TYR A 106 25.01 0.93 -17.67
C TYR A 106 24.47 0.24 -18.93
N ALA A 107 23.42 0.78 -19.57
CA ALA A 107 22.74 0.16 -20.70
C ALA A 107 23.68 -0.27 -21.86
N PRO A 108 24.70 0.52 -22.26
CA PRO A 108 25.66 0.14 -23.30
C PRO A 108 26.53 -1.07 -22.93
N TYR A 109 26.75 -1.31 -21.63
CA TYR A 109 27.62 -2.36 -21.10
C TYR A 109 26.90 -3.65 -20.74
N LYS A 110 25.54 -3.65 -20.76
CA LYS A 110 24.77 -4.88 -20.54
C LYS A 110 25.07 -5.85 -21.68
N SER A 111 25.37 -7.11 -21.34
CA SER A 111 25.50 -8.18 -22.32
C SER A 111 24.20 -8.30 -23.13
N LYS A 112 24.25 -7.93 -24.39
CA LYS A 112 23.09 -7.96 -25.32
C LYS A 112 23.46 -8.74 -26.57
N ARG A 113 22.43 -9.18 -27.27
CA ARG A 113 22.54 -9.55 -28.69
C ARG A 113 23.20 -8.38 -29.43
N LYS A 114 24.27 -8.65 -30.24
CA LYS A 114 24.99 -7.61 -30.99
C LYS A 114 24.00 -6.73 -31.74
N THR A 115 24.14 -5.43 -31.60
CA THR A 115 23.35 -4.46 -32.36
C THR A 115 23.84 -4.40 -33.81
N LYS A 116 23.03 -3.84 -34.71
CA LYS A 116 23.44 -3.62 -36.10
C LYS A 116 24.67 -2.70 -36.20
N GLY A 117 24.70 -1.63 -35.39
CA GLY A 117 25.85 -0.72 -35.30
C GLY A 117 27.12 -1.42 -34.80
N MET A 118 27.02 -2.29 -33.78
CA MET A 118 28.15 -3.09 -33.31
C MET A 118 28.70 -4.02 -34.42
N ILE A 119 27.81 -4.68 -35.15
CA ILE A 119 28.21 -5.53 -36.27
C ILE A 119 28.89 -4.70 -37.37
N ALA A 120 28.37 -3.51 -37.64
CA ALA A 120 28.97 -2.60 -38.62
C ALA A 120 30.36 -2.07 -38.19
N ARG A 121 30.56 -1.80 -36.87
CA ARG A 121 31.87 -1.46 -36.31
C ARG A 121 32.87 -2.60 -36.44
N GLU A 122 32.46 -3.84 -36.16
CA GLU A 122 33.29 -5.03 -36.37
C GLU A 122 33.72 -5.21 -37.84
N LYS A 123 32.88 -4.79 -38.77
CA LYS A 123 33.20 -4.77 -40.23
C LYS A 123 34.12 -3.59 -40.63
N GLY A 124 34.53 -2.72 -39.67
CA GLY A 124 35.42 -1.59 -39.91
C GLY A 124 34.76 -0.38 -40.55
N LEU A 125 33.43 -0.20 -40.43
CA LEU A 125 32.68 0.90 -41.03
C LEU A 125 32.60 2.18 -40.18
N GLU A 126 33.21 2.20 -38.99
CA GLU A 126 33.22 3.38 -38.09
C GLU A 126 33.91 4.61 -38.73
N PRO A 127 35.07 4.47 -39.43
CA PRO A 127 35.66 5.59 -40.16
C PRO A 127 34.74 6.16 -41.24
N LEU A 128 33.96 5.33 -41.93
CA LEU A 128 32.98 5.79 -42.92
C LEU A 128 31.85 6.60 -42.23
N ALA A 129 31.34 6.13 -41.10
CA ALA A 129 30.33 6.86 -40.34
C ALA A 129 30.85 8.25 -39.92
N ASN A 130 32.12 8.36 -39.52
CA ASN A 130 32.75 9.63 -39.16
C ASN A 130 32.95 10.55 -40.39
N ILE A 131 33.34 10.01 -41.53
CA ILE A 131 33.44 10.76 -42.79
C ILE A 131 32.07 11.34 -43.18
N LEU A 132 31.01 10.53 -43.12
CA LEU A 132 29.66 10.99 -43.44
C LEU A 132 29.16 12.10 -42.52
N LYS A 133 29.55 12.09 -41.24
CA LYS A 133 29.16 13.11 -40.26
C LYS A 133 29.90 14.44 -40.42
N THR A 134 31.03 14.48 -41.09
CA THR A 134 31.91 15.66 -41.15
C THR A 134 32.22 16.18 -42.58
N SER A 135 31.85 15.40 -43.62
CA SER A 135 32.19 15.73 -44.98
C SER A 135 31.30 16.84 -45.56
N THR A 136 31.93 17.75 -46.29
CA THR A 136 31.25 18.74 -47.15
C THR A 136 30.84 18.19 -48.51
N LYS A 137 31.29 16.97 -48.85
CA LYS A 137 30.90 16.25 -50.09
C LYS A 137 29.62 15.43 -49.82
N SER A 138 28.80 15.33 -50.85
CA SER A 138 27.60 14.47 -50.83
C SER A 138 27.96 12.99 -50.83
N VAL A 139 26.99 12.11 -50.44
CA VAL A 139 27.14 10.63 -50.50
C VAL A 139 27.51 10.19 -51.94
N ASP A 140 26.95 10.82 -52.96
CA ASP A 140 27.22 10.48 -54.38
C ASP A 140 28.64 10.87 -54.76
N GLU A 141 29.15 12.00 -54.30
CA GLU A 141 30.54 12.44 -54.56
C GLU A 141 31.56 11.56 -53.82
N LEU A 142 31.19 11.00 -52.67
CA LEU A 142 32.02 10.07 -51.87
C LEU A 142 31.99 8.63 -52.42
N ARG A 143 31.13 8.31 -53.34
CA ARG A 143 30.86 6.94 -53.81
C ARG A 143 32.12 6.19 -54.21
N ALA A 144 32.98 6.78 -55.06
CA ALA A 144 34.19 6.15 -55.54
C ALA A 144 35.21 5.88 -54.43
N GLU A 145 35.28 6.80 -53.40
CA GLU A 145 36.13 6.64 -52.24
C GLU A 145 35.59 5.51 -51.32
N ILE A 146 34.26 5.46 -51.13
CA ILE A 146 33.60 4.43 -50.34
C ILE A 146 33.75 3.05 -50.92
N GLU A 147 33.52 2.90 -52.26
CA GLU A 147 33.69 1.62 -52.98
C GLU A 147 35.12 1.11 -52.90
N LYS A 148 36.11 1.98 -52.97
CA LYS A 148 37.52 1.62 -52.90
C LYS A 148 37.96 1.22 -51.51
N ASP A 149 37.57 1.97 -50.49
CA ASP A 149 38.19 1.86 -49.16
C ASP A 149 37.39 0.97 -48.20
N PHE A 150 36.05 0.84 -48.38
CA PHE A 150 35.13 0.16 -47.46
C PHE A 150 34.44 -1.08 -48.05
N VAL A 151 34.41 -1.26 -49.39
CA VAL A 151 33.87 -2.48 -50.00
C VAL A 151 34.96 -3.56 -50.00
N LYS A 152 34.82 -4.56 -49.11
CA LYS A 152 35.77 -5.65 -48.87
C LYS A 152 35.01 -6.97 -48.68
N GLU A 153 35.72 -8.07 -48.29
CA GLU A 153 35.11 -9.41 -48.16
C GLU A 153 33.85 -9.42 -47.27
N ASP A 154 33.85 -8.63 -46.18
CA ASP A 154 32.73 -8.55 -45.20
C ASP A 154 31.66 -7.51 -45.58
N VAL A 155 31.90 -6.67 -46.62
CA VAL A 155 31.00 -5.59 -47.07
C VAL A 155 30.95 -5.63 -48.58
N LYS A 156 29.91 -6.23 -49.14
CA LYS A 156 29.85 -6.64 -50.58
C LYS A 156 29.48 -5.54 -51.56
N SER A 157 28.95 -4.41 -51.09
CA SER A 157 28.48 -3.33 -51.96
C SER A 157 28.57 -1.98 -51.26
N PHE A 158 28.52 -0.92 -52.06
CA PHE A 158 28.36 0.47 -51.60
C PHE A 158 27.14 0.64 -50.69
N ASP A 159 26.00 0.07 -51.07
CA ASP A 159 24.77 0.16 -50.25
C ASP A 159 24.93 -0.52 -48.90
N GLU A 160 25.61 -1.67 -48.80
CA GLU A 160 25.89 -2.35 -47.55
C GLU A 160 26.82 -1.52 -46.66
N ALA A 161 27.84 -0.87 -47.22
CA ALA A 161 28.73 0.04 -46.49
C ALA A 161 27.95 1.23 -45.94
N LEU A 162 27.09 1.85 -46.76
CA LEU A 162 26.27 3.00 -46.37
C LEU A 162 25.26 2.65 -45.31
N VAL A 163 24.57 1.51 -45.40
CA VAL A 163 23.63 1.01 -44.39
C VAL A 163 24.35 0.73 -43.08
N GLY A 164 25.56 0.12 -43.11
CA GLY A 164 26.34 -0.12 -41.92
C GLY A 164 26.80 1.17 -41.23
N ALA A 165 27.27 2.17 -41.99
CA ALA A 165 27.61 3.48 -41.46
C ALA A 165 26.37 4.19 -40.87
N ALA A 166 25.21 4.09 -41.51
CA ALA A 166 23.95 4.62 -41.02
C ALA A 166 23.51 3.96 -39.69
N ASP A 167 23.66 2.63 -39.59
CA ASP A 167 23.36 1.92 -38.31
C ASP A 167 24.28 2.36 -37.19
N ILE A 168 25.55 2.69 -37.45
CA ILE A 168 26.49 3.25 -36.46
C ILE A 168 26.03 4.66 -36.05
N ILE A 169 25.75 5.55 -36.99
CA ILE A 169 25.32 6.93 -36.71
C ILE A 169 24.02 6.92 -35.89
N MET A 170 23.05 6.11 -36.26
CA MET A 170 21.80 5.97 -35.49
C MET A 170 22.04 5.45 -34.09
N GLU A 171 22.96 4.49 -33.92
CA GLU A 171 23.28 3.95 -32.59
C GLU A 171 23.94 5.00 -31.72
N ASP A 172 24.88 5.81 -32.26
CA ASP A 172 25.51 6.93 -31.54
C ASP A 172 24.48 7.91 -31.01
N ILE A 173 23.50 8.32 -31.87
CA ILE A 173 22.42 9.24 -31.49
C ILE A 173 21.53 8.62 -30.37
N VAL A 174 21.18 7.34 -30.50
CA VAL A 174 20.31 6.64 -29.53
C VAL A 174 21.02 6.43 -28.19
N GLN A 175 22.35 6.29 -28.18
CA GLN A 175 23.15 6.08 -26.97
C GLN A 175 23.58 7.39 -26.30
N ASP A 176 23.32 8.54 -26.91
CA ASP A 176 23.65 9.84 -26.32
C ASP A 176 22.82 10.10 -25.05
N THR A 177 23.49 10.15 -23.92
CA THR A 177 22.86 10.28 -22.60
C THR A 177 22.39 11.72 -22.34
N GLU A 178 23.06 12.72 -22.91
CA GLU A 178 22.73 14.13 -22.73
C GLU A 178 21.47 14.48 -23.52
N LEU A 179 21.44 14.10 -24.78
CA LEU A 179 20.26 14.21 -25.66
C LEU A 179 19.03 13.51 -25.02
N LYS A 180 19.24 12.30 -24.53
CA LYS A 180 18.15 11.51 -23.93
C LYS A 180 17.61 12.17 -22.66
N GLU A 181 18.49 12.76 -21.83
CA GLU A 181 18.05 13.50 -20.63
C GLU A 181 17.28 14.77 -20.98
N GLU A 182 17.72 15.52 -21.97
CA GLU A 182 17.00 16.69 -22.46
C GLU A 182 15.61 16.35 -22.99
N LEU A 183 15.52 15.31 -23.84
CA LEU A 183 14.23 14.85 -24.36
C LEU A 183 13.33 14.30 -23.25
N ARG A 184 13.88 13.62 -22.25
CA ARG A 184 13.14 13.16 -21.05
C ARG A 184 12.48 14.33 -20.32
N GLN A 185 13.21 15.44 -20.13
CA GLN A 185 12.65 16.65 -19.50
C GLN A 185 11.54 17.26 -20.34
N ASP A 186 11.69 17.27 -21.69
CA ASP A 186 10.63 17.76 -22.58
C ASP A 186 9.39 16.86 -22.51
N PHE A 187 9.56 15.54 -22.48
CA PHE A 187 8.45 14.60 -22.31
C PHE A 187 7.71 14.85 -20.99
N TRP A 188 8.40 15.07 -19.88
CA TRP A 188 7.74 15.39 -18.62
C TRP A 188 6.96 16.70 -18.64
N LYS A 189 7.40 17.70 -19.41
CA LYS A 189 6.79 19.03 -19.44
C LYS A 189 5.67 19.15 -20.48
N THR A 190 5.84 18.52 -21.63
CA THR A 190 4.99 18.83 -22.79
C THR A 190 4.28 17.63 -23.39
N ALA A 191 4.65 16.39 -23.02
CA ALA A 191 4.07 15.20 -23.63
C ALA A 191 2.57 15.05 -23.32
N MET A 192 1.88 14.48 -24.30
CA MET A 192 0.49 14.09 -24.22
C MET A 192 0.37 12.59 -24.09
N VAL A 193 -0.45 12.13 -23.15
CA VAL A 193 -0.92 10.75 -23.06
C VAL A 193 -2.14 10.63 -23.97
N LYS A 194 -2.02 9.84 -25.03
CA LYS A 194 -3.09 9.61 -26.00
C LYS A 194 -3.54 8.17 -25.90
N SER A 195 -4.84 7.90 -25.96
CA SER A 195 -5.33 6.55 -26.07
C SER A 195 -6.38 6.42 -27.18
N SER A 196 -6.41 5.23 -27.77
CA SER A 196 -7.35 4.88 -28.85
C SER A 196 -7.86 3.46 -28.67
N LYS A 197 -9.07 3.20 -29.16
CA LYS A 197 -9.66 1.86 -29.20
C LYS A 197 -8.88 0.97 -30.16
N ARG A 198 -8.51 -0.23 -29.73
CA ARG A 198 -7.90 -1.23 -30.64
C ARG A 198 -8.95 -1.82 -31.57
N LYS A 199 -8.51 -2.28 -32.75
CA LYS A 199 -9.40 -2.85 -33.78
C LYS A 199 -10.16 -4.10 -33.28
N ASP A 200 -9.51 -4.89 -32.44
CA ASP A 200 -10.00 -6.15 -31.88
C ASP A 200 -10.64 -5.99 -30.48
N ALA A 201 -10.82 -4.76 -30.00
CA ALA A 201 -11.33 -4.48 -28.65
C ALA A 201 -12.70 -5.12 -28.36
N GLU A 202 -13.58 -5.20 -29.34
CA GLU A 202 -14.94 -5.73 -29.17
C GLU A 202 -14.99 -7.23 -28.88
N THR A 203 -13.90 -7.95 -29.07
CA THR A 203 -13.79 -9.36 -28.69
C THR A 203 -13.57 -9.57 -27.19
N VAL A 204 -13.27 -8.50 -26.47
CA VAL A 204 -12.98 -8.52 -25.02
C VAL A 204 -14.28 -8.30 -24.24
N THR A 205 -14.54 -9.13 -23.26
CA THR A 205 -15.69 -8.95 -22.35
C THR A 205 -15.58 -7.58 -21.66
N ASP A 206 -16.70 -6.87 -21.55
CA ASP A 206 -16.78 -5.56 -20.87
C ASP A 206 -15.94 -4.43 -21.53
N TRP A 207 -15.54 -4.55 -22.78
CA TRP A 207 -14.78 -3.51 -23.50
C TRP A 207 -15.44 -2.12 -23.43
N GLN A 208 -16.76 -2.10 -23.32
CA GLN A 208 -17.56 -0.86 -23.26
C GLN A 208 -17.27 -0.02 -22.00
N LYS A 209 -16.71 -0.61 -20.93
CA LYS A 209 -16.32 0.11 -19.72
C LYS A 209 -15.17 1.10 -19.96
N PHE A 210 -14.51 1.01 -21.11
CA PHE A 210 -13.38 1.88 -21.49
C PHE A 210 -13.78 2.97 -22.50
N LYS A 211 -15.07 3.21 -22.76
CA LYS A 211 -15.55 4.16 -23.78
C LYS A 211 -14.97 5.56 -23.61
N ASP A 212 -14.88 6.04 -22.36
CA ASP A 212 -14.35 7.37 -22.03
C ASP A 212 -12.85 7.54 -22.38
N PHE A 213 -12.17 6.43 -22.68
CA PHE A 213 -10.76 6.41 -23.05
C PHE A 213 -10.51 6.08 -24.53
N PHE A 214 -11.52 6.01 -25.38
CA PHE A 214 -11.32 5.66 -26.80
C PHE A 214 -10.66 6.79 -27.62
N GLU A 215 -10.87 8.03 -27.21
CA GLU A 215 -10.29 9.23 -27.82
C GLU A 215 -9.73 10.14 -26.72
N PHE A 216 -9.04 9.54 -25.74
CA PHE A 216 -8.52 10.26 -24.60
C PHE A 216 -7.20 10.93 -24.92
N GLU A 217 -7.07 12.20 -24.55
CA GLU A 217 -5.84 12.98 -24.69
C GLU A 217 -5.68 13.90 -23.47
N GLU A 218 -4.55 13.80 -22.76
CA GLU A 218 -4.26 14.62 -21.60
C GLU A 218 -2.75 14.79 -21.39
N LYS A 219 -2.32 15.95 -20.88
CA LYS A 219 -0.91 16.22 -20.55
C LYS A 219 -0.40 15.26 -19.48
N VAL A 220 0.85 14.79 -19.64
CA VAL A 220 1.55 13.97 -18.64
C VAL A 220 1.57 14.64 -17.28
N GLU A 221 1.79 15.96 -17.23
CA GLU A 221 1.81 16.74 -16.00
C GLU A 221 0.50 16.61 -15.20
N ASN A 222 -0.66 16.66 -15.88
CA ASN A 222 -1.96 16.52 -15.23
C ASN A 222 -2.20 15.08 -14.71
N ILE A 223 -1.79 14.07 -15.49
CA ILE A 223 -1.95 12.65 -15.10
C ILE A 223 -1.04 12.30 -13.91
N LYS A 224 0.12 12.95 -13.80
CA LYS A 224 1.06 12.78 -12.69
C LYS A 224 0.49 13.30 -11.36
N ASP A 225 -0.45 14.24 -11.37
CA ASP A 225 -1.09 14.75 -10.16
C ASP A 225 -1.75 13.57 -9.40
N PRO A 226 -1.48 13.38 -8.09
CA PRO A 226 -2.05 12.31 -7.28
C PRO A 226 -3.58 12.19 -7.39
N LYS A 227 -4.29 13.30 -7.59
CA LYS A 227 -5.75 13.33 -7.77
C LYS A 227 -6.21 12.67 -9.08
N ASN A 228 -5.36 12.61 -10.10
CA ASN A 228 -5.69 12.14 -11.45
C ASN A 228 -5.07 10.77 -11.78
N THR A 229 -4.19 10.25 -10.95
CA THR A 229 -3.45 9.00 -11.20
C THR A 229 -4.35 7.79 -11.46
N HIS A 230 -5.58 7.79 -10.93
CA HIS A 230 -6.57 6.74 -11.18
C HIS A 230 -6.91 6.61 -12.68
N ARG A 231 -6.84 7.70 -13.48
CA ARG A 231 -7.03 7.67 -14.93
C ARG A 231 -5.95 6.83 -15.62
N PHE A 232 -4.70 6.96 -15.15
CA PHE A 232 -3.62 6.15 -15.70
C PHE A 232 -3.78 4.65 -15.35
N LEU A 233 -4.29 4.32 -14.16
CA LEU A 233 -4.63 2.93 -13.81
C LEU A 233 -5.73 2.36 -14.71
N ALA A 234 -6.75 3.17 -15.04
CA ALA A 234 -7.80 2.78 -16.00
C ALA A 234 -7.20 2.52 -17.40
N LEU A 235 -6.36 3.43 -17.90
CA LEU A 235 -5.64 3.26 -19.18
C LEU A 235 -4.79 1.98 -19.18
N ARG A 236 -4.02 1.73 -18.11
CA ARG A 236 -3.20 0.50 -17.96
C ARG A 236 -4.04 -0.76 -17.96
N ARG A 237 -5.19 -0.78 -17.27
CA ARG A 237 -6.13 -1.91 -17.30
C ARG A 237 -6.64 -2.14 -18.72
N GLY A 238 -7.03 -1.08 -19.42
CA GLY A 238 -7.47 -1.16 -20.83
C GLY A 238 -6.38 -1.69 -21.78
N MET A 239 -5.10 -1.29 -21.56
CA MET A 239 -3.95 -1.84 -22.28
C MET A 239 -3.73 -3.33 -22.01
N ASN A 240 -3.74 -3.73 -20.74
CA ASN A 240 -3.52 -5.11 -20.34
C ASN A 240 -4.60 -6.04 -20.88
N LEU A 241 -5.85 -5.57 -20.93
CA LEU A 241 -6.98 -6.28 -21.53
C LEU A 241 -7.01 -6.20 -23.07
N LYS A 242 -6.04 -5.52 -23.69
CA LYS A 242 -5.96 -5.31 -25.14
C LYS A 242 -7.17 -4.55 -25.74
N VAL A 243 -7.84 -3.73 -24.94
CA VAL A 243 -8.94 -2.85 -25.39
C VAL A 243 -8.40 -1.53 -25.91
N LEU A 244 -7.38 -0.97 -25.24
CA LEU A 244 -6.78 0.33 -25.55
C LEU A 244 -5.36 0.20 -26.10
N LYS A 245 -5.01 1.10 -27.03
CA LYS A 245 -3.63 1.45 -27.39
C LYS A 245 -3.34 2.79 -26.72
N VAL A 246 -2.28 2.89 -25.92
CA VAL A 246 -1.87 4.11 -25.23
C VAL A 246 -0.46 4.47 -25.66
N GLU A 247 -0.25 5.74 -25.99
CA GLU A 247 1.03 6.30 -26.43
C GLU A 247 1.29 7.62 -25.68
N ILE A 248 2.55 7.85 -25.32
CA ILE A 248 3.01 9.12 -24.73
C ILE A 248 3.95 9.75 -25.74
N THR A 249 3.58 10.91 -26.26
CA THR A 249 4.30 11.57 -27.36
C THR A 249 4.41 13.07 -27.13
N ILE A 250 5.51 13.66 -27.62
CA ILE A 250 5.65 15.10 -27.81
C ILE A 250 5.44 15.45 -29.28
N GLU A 251 5.38 16.72 -29.59
CA GLU A 251 5.30 17.18 -30.97
C GLU A 251 6.54 16.76 -31.76
N SER A 252 6.33 16.01 -32.85
CA SER A 252 7.41 15.37 -33.60
C SER A 252 8.40 16.38 -34.21
N GLU A 253 7.93 17.54 -34.71
CA GLU A 253 8.81 18.56 -35.26
C GLU A 253 9.76 19.14 -34.20
N LEU A 254 9.26 19.39 -33.00
CA LEU A 254 10.10 19.88 -31.88
C LEU A 254 11.19 18.85 -31.53
N ALA A 255 10.80 17.59 -31.43
CA ALA A 255 11.72 16.51 -31.12
C ALA A 255 12.78 16.31 -32.21
N HIS A 256 12.36 16.28 -33.46
CA HIS A 256 13.26 16.13 -34.62
C HIS A 256 14.27 17.27 -34.66
N THR A 257 13.82 18.53 -34.56
CA THR A 257 14.69 19.70 -34.52
C THR A 257 15.74 19.61 -33.44
N LYS A 258 15.34 19.18 -32.23
CA LYS A 258 16.26 19.03 -31.10
C LYS A 258 17.29 17.92 -31.32
N VAL A 259 16.85 16.75 -31.80
CA VAL A 259 17.75 15.62 -32.08
C VAL A 259 18.78 16.01 -33.16
N ILE A 260 18.35 16.70 -34.25
CA ILE A 260 19.24 17.16 -35.29
C ILE A 260 20.26 18.16 -34.76
N ALA A 261 19.79 19.20 -34.04
CA ALA A 261 20.67 20.24 -33.52
C ALA A 261 21.70 19.70 -32.50
N HIS A 262 21.32 18.68 -31.69
CA HIS A 262 22.23 18.07 -30.75
C HIS A 262 23.26 17.13 -31.41
N SER A 263 22.82 16.44 -32.46
CA SER A 263 23.66 15.38 -33.10
C SER A 263 24.63 15.91 -34.14
N PHE A 264 24.38 17.07 -34.74
CA PHE A 264 25.18 17.58 -35.86
C PHE A 264 25.41 19.10 -35.71
N ASP A 265 26.67 19.50 -35.63
CA ASP A 265 27.08 20.89 -35.69
C ASP A 265 26.94 21.40 -37.15
N ASP A 266 26.27 22.55 -37.35
CA ASP A 266 26.13 23.22 -38.65
C ASP A 266 25.74 22.25 -39.82
N LEU A 267 24.65 21.48 -39.64
CA LEU A 267 24.18 20.49 -40.58
C LEU A 267 24.10 21.01 -42.04
N ASP A 268 23.71 22.28 -42.22
CA ASP A 268 23.57 22.93 -43.53
C ASP A 268 24.90 23.06 -44.31
N LYS A 269 26.04 22.96 -43.61
CA LYS A 269 27.36 23.00 -44.23
C LYS A 269 27.85 21.62 -44.67
N LEU A 270 27.16 20.56 -44.30
CA LEU A 270 27.52 19.19 -44.65
C LEU A 270 26.94 18.79 -46.00
N GLY A 271 27.73 18.11 -46.81
CA GLY A 271 27.26 17.62 -48.11
C GLY A 271 26.21 16.51 -48.02
N ASN A 272 26.10 15.89 -46.85
CA ASN A 272 25.17 14.80 -46.55
C ASN A 272 23.97 15.21 -45.67
N SER A 273 23.66 16.51 -45.63
CA SER A 273 22.63 17.07 -44.71
C SER A 273 21.31 16.31 -44.74
N ASP A 274 20.73 16.11 -45.94
CA ASP A 274 19.48 15.37 -46.14
C ASP A 274 19.52 13.92 -45.60
N PHE A 275 20.67 13.26 -45.80
CA PHE A 275 20.89 11.88 -45.35
C PHE A 275 20.97 11.82 -43.81
N LEU A 276 21.74 12.70 -43.21
CA LEU A 276 21.92 12.79 -41.76
C LEU A 276 20.64 13.20 -41.07
N GLU A 277 19.90 14.16 -41.61
CA GLU A 277 18.59 14.57 -41.11
C GLU A 277 17.60 13.37 -41.06
N LYS A 278 17.52 12.60 -42.15
CA LYS A 278 16.69 11.39 -42.18
C LYS A 278 17.09 10.35 -41.16
N LEU A 279 18.40 10.18 -40.92
CA LEU A 279 18.89 9.25 -39.89
C LEU A 279 18.53 9.73 -38.48
N ALA A 280 18.68 11.01 -38.19
CA ALA A 280 18.32 11.60 -36.88
C ALA A 280 16.82 11.45 -36.60
N LYS A 281 15.96 11.80 -37.55
CA LYS A 281 14.52 11.61 -37.45
C LYS A 281 14.17 10.14 -37.23
N LYS A 282 14.77 9.23 -37.98
CA LYS A 282 14.56 7.78 -37.85
C LYS A 282 15.04 7.26 -36.52
N ALA A 283 16.18 7.71 -35.98
CA ALA A 283 16.70 7.34 -34.69
C ALA A 283 15.71 7.72 -33.57
N TYR A 284 15.15 8.93 -33.66
CA TYR A 284 14.10 9.36 -32.72
C TYR A 284 12.83 8.50 -32.84
N ASP A 285 12.24 8.41 -34.04
CA ASP A 285 10.93 7.78 -34.24
C ASP A 285 10.94 6.28 -33.90
N THR A 286 12.03 5.56 -34.25
CA THR A 286 12.10 4.10 -34.06
C THR A 286 12.67 3.65 -32.73
N SER A 287 13.42 4.49 -32.03
CA SER A 287 14.18 4.07 -30.85
C SER A 287 13.99 4.99 -29.66
N ILE A 288 14.32 6.28 -29.77
CA ILE A 288 14.30 7.20 -28.62
C ILE A 288 12.88 7.42 -28.11
N SER A 289 11.95 7.76 -29.02
CA SER A 289 10.54 7.98 -28.70
C SER A 289 9.91 6.75 -28.02
N THR A 290 10.16 5.56 -28.57
CA THR A 290 9.66 4.30 -27.99
C THR A 290 10.26 4.03 -26.61
N SER A 291 11.56 4.31 -26.42
CA SER A 291 12.22 4.13 -25.13
C SER A 291 11.66 5.08 -24.07
N LEU A 292 11.46 6.35 -24.40
CA LEU A 292 10.91 7.35 -23.51
C LEU A 292 9.42 7.10 -23.20
N ASP A 293 8.63 6.67 -24.18
CA ASP A 293 7.24 6.24 -23.97
C ASP A 293 7.12 5.11 -22.95
N LEU A 294 7.96 4.08 -23.07
CA LEU A 294 8.00 2.98 -22.10
C LEU A 294 8.48 3.41 -20.71
N GLU A 295 9.49 4.26 -20.66
CA GLU A 295 10.04 4.80 -19.42
C GLU A 295 8.99 5.62 -18.68
N LEU A 296 8.36 6.59 -19.35
CA LEU A 296 7.34 7.43 -18.72
C LEU A 296 6.11 6.63 -18.28
N LYS A 297 5.69 5.64 -19.10
CA LYS A 297 4.63 4.71 -18.66
C LYS A 297 5.00 3.96 -17.39
N GLY A 298 6.28 3.58 -17.25
CA GLY A 298 6.81 2.95 -16.05
C GLY A 298 6.75 3.87 -14.83
N GLU A 299 7.21 5.10 -14.98
CA GLU A 299 7.22 6.09 -13.89
C GLU A 299 5.81 6.56 -13.50
N LEU A 300 4.94 6.84 -14.48
CA LEU A 300 3.53 7.14 -14.21
C LEU A 300 2.84 5.99 -13.47
N LYS A 301 3.17 4.73 -13.84
CA LYS A 301 2.65 3.55 -13.14
C LYS A 301 3.11 3.48 -11.69
N LYS A 302 4.38 3.76 -11.42
CA LYS A 302 4.92 3.79 -10.05
C LYS A 302 4.22 4.87 -9.21
N GLY A 303 4.06 6.07 -9.76
CA GLY A 303 3.35 7.17 -9.09
C GLY A 303 1.87 6.85 -8.85
N ALA A 304 1.18 6.30 -9.86
CA ALA A 304 -0.22 5.91 -9.75
C ALA A 304 -0.43 4.77 -8.73
N ASP A 305 0.49 3.79 -8.69
CA ASP A 305 0.47 2.73 -7.68
C ASP A 305 0.63 3.29 -6.27
N ALA A 306 1.58 4.20 -6.08
CA ALA A 306 1.80 4.83 -4.78
C ALA A 306 0.54 5.54 -4.29
N ALA A 307 0.00 6.48 -5.09
CA ALA A 307 -1.19 7.24 -4.73
C ALA A 307 -2.42 6.34 -4.46
N ALA A 308 -2.63 5.32 -5.28
CA ALA A 308 -3.75 4.40 -5.08
C ALA A 308 -3.58 3.54 -3.82
N ILE A 309 -2.37 3.02 -3.54
CA ILE A 309 -2.08 2.22 -2.36
C ILE A 309 -2.26 3.05 -1.08
N ASP A 310 -1.88 4.33 -1.09
CA ASP A 310 -2.09 5.23 0.04
C ASP A 310 -3.60 5.40 0.34
N VAL A 311 -4.42 5.61 -0.71
CA VAL A 311 -5.89 5.67 -0.56
C VAL A 311 -6.44 4.34 -0.03
N PHE A 312 -5.95 3.20 -0.54
CA PHE A 312 -6.38 1.88 -0.04
C PHE A 312 -5.98 1.68 1.42
N GLY A 313 -4.82 2.18 1.84
CA GLY A 313 -4.40 2.19 3.24
C GLY A 313 -5.36 2.99 4.13
N VAL A 314 -5.77 4.18 3.70
CA VAL A 314 -6.76 5.01 4.42
C VAL A 314 -8.11 4.30 4.50
N ASN A 315 -8.58 3.71 3.39
CA ASN A 315 -9.84 2.98 3.37
C ASN A 315 -9.80 1.76 4.31
N LEU A 316 -8.70 1.00 4.32
CA LEU A 316 -8.53 -0.12 5.24
C LEU A 316 -8.51 0.36 6.70
N LYS A 317 -7.78 1.42 7.01
CA LYS A 317 -7.75 2.02 8.35
C LYS A 317 -9.15 2.40 8.82
N ASN A 318 -9.94 3.04 7.96
CA ASN A 318 -11.32 3.41 8.27
C ASN A 318 -12.21 2.18 8.52
N LEU A 319 -12.02 1.10 7.76
CA LEU A 319 -12.74 -0.16 7.99
C LEU A 319 -12.37 -0.83 9.32
N LEU A 320 -11.07 -0.86 9.66
CA LEU A 320 -10.58 -1.48 10.89
C LEU A 320 -10.95 -0.70 12.14
N LEU A 321 -10.97 0.64 12.06
CA LEU A 321 -11.27 1.53 13.16
C LEU A 321 -12.74 2.00 13.17
N GLN A 322 -13.63 1.29 12.46
CA GLN A 322 -15.08 1.55 12.55
C GLN A 322 -15.57 1.47 14.00
N PRO A 323 -16.66 2.19 14.31
CA PRO A 323 -17.34 2.04 15.60
C PRO A 323 -17.66 0.58 15.88
N TYR A 324 -17.42 0.14 17.08
CA TYR A 324 -17.65 -1.24 17.51
C TYR A 324 -18.84 -1.31 18.48
N LEU A 325 -19.59 -2.42 18.39
CA LEU A 325 -20.74 -2.65 19.27
C LEU A 325 -20.30 -3.08 20.69
N GLY A 326 -19.22 -3.82 20.79
CA GLY A 326 -18.76 -4.39 22.06
C GLY A 326 -19.50 -5.67 22.45
N SER A 327 -19.56 -5.92 23.78
CA SER A 327 -20.05 -7.17 24.38
C SER A 327 -21.57 -7.24 24.37
N HIS A 328 -22.21 -7.50 23.24
CA HIS A 328 -23.64 -7.72 23.09
C HIS A 328 -23.91 -9.01 22.31
N ALA A 329 -24.98 -9.72 22.65
CA ALA A 329 -25.44 -10.84 21.85
C ALA A 329 -25.98 -10.34 20.48
N VAL A 330 -25.55 -10.99 19.38
CA VAL A 330 -25.88 -10.58 18.02
C VAL A 330 -26.49 -11.72 17.23
N LEU A 331 -27.57 -11.42 16.49
CA LEU A 331 -28.09 -12.29 15.47
C LEU A 331 -27.54 -11.84 14.12
N GLY A 332 -26.70 -12.67 13.50
CA GLY A 332 -26.10 -12.43 12.20
C GLY A 332 -26.91 -13.07 11.08
N ILE A 333 -27.10 -12.34 9.98
CA ILE A 333 -27.78 -12.81 8.77
C ILE A 333 -26.85 -12.66 7.57
N ASP A 334 -26.53 -13.79 6.94
CA ASP A 334 -25.89 -13.82 5.61
C ASP A 334 -26.97 -14.00 4.56
N PRO A 335 -27.30 -12.95 3.77
CA PRO A 335 -28.40 -12.99 2.81
C PRO A 335 -28.14 -14.00 1.69
N GLY A 336 -29.17 -14.76 1.31
CA GLY A 336 -29.07 -15.73 0.23
C GLY A 336 -30.42 -16.00 -0.43
N ILE A 337 -30.50 -15.84 -1.75
CA ILE A 337 -31.75 -16.01 -2.52
C ILE A 337 -32.11 -17.49 -2.68
N ARG A 338 -31.24 -18.27 -3.32
CA ARG A 338 -31.53 -19.68 -3.67
C ARG A 338 -31.33 -20.63 -2.51
N THR A 339 -30.26 -20.43 -1.72
CA THR A 339 -29.88 -21.31 -0.62
C THR A 339 -30.51 -20.94 0.71
N GLY A 340 -31.31 -19.87 0.75
CA GLY A 340 -31.85 -19.25 1.95
C GLY A 340 -30.85 -18.36 2.70
N CYS A 341 -31.37 -17.47 3.56
CA CYS A 341 -30.56 -16.64 4.44
C CYS A 341 -30.05 -17.48 5.60
N LYS A 342 -28.75 -17.43 5.86
CA LYS A 342 -28.11 -18.14 6.98
C LYS A 342 -28.17 -17.25 8.22
N ILE A 343 -28.76 -17.80 9.27
CA ILE A 343 -28.91 -17.11 10.56
C ILE A 343 -27.95 -17.73 11.53
N VAL A 344 -27.23 -16.91 12.28
CA VAL A 344 -26.40 -17.34 13.38
C VAL A 344 -26.66 -16.50 14.61
N VAL A 345 -26.49 -17.09 15.77
CA VAL A 345 -26.50 -16.38 17.05
C VAL A 345 -25.11 -16.49 17.67
N ILE A 346 -24.55 -15.37 18.07
CA ILE A 346 -23.35 -15.28 18.89
C ILE A 346 -23.69 -14.60 20.22
N ASP A 347 -23.05 -15.06 21.29
CA ASP A 347 -23.20 -14.45 22.61
C ASP A 347 -22.36 -13.16 22.76
N GLU A 348 -22.41 -12.55 23.94
CA GLU A 348 -21.68 -11.30 24.27
C GLU A 348 -20.15 -11.43 24.13
N THR A 349 -19.62 -12.65 24.15
CA THR A 349 -18.18 -12.94 24.01
C THR A 349 -17.79 -13.25 22.55
N GLY A 350 -18.74 -13.24 21.61
CA GLY A 350 -18.54 -13.64 20.22
C GLY A 350 -18.51 -15.16 20.02
N LYS A 351 -18.88 -15.95 21.02
CA LYS A 351 -18.98 -17.40 20.92
C LYS A 351 -20.24 -17.78 20.13
N PHE A 352 -20.06 -18.68 19.17
CA PHE A 352 -21.18 -19.25 18.40
C PHE A 352 -22.12 -20.06 19.33
N VAL A 353 -23.43 -19.77 19.24
CA VAL A 353 -24.48 -20.43 20.04
C VAL A 353 -25.32 -21.37 19.19
N GLY A 354 -25.73 -20.93 18.01
CA GLY A 354 -26.57 -21.71 17.11
C GLY A 354 -26.73 -21.12 15.73
N ASP A 355 -27.21 -21.94 14.79
CA ASP A 355 -27.51 -21.53 13.42
C ASP A 355 -28.86 -22.05 12.92
N HIS A 356 -29.46 -21.29 12.00
CA HIS A 356 -30.69 -21.64 11.30
C HIS A 356 -30.63 -21.16 9.84
N VAL A 357 -31.57 -21.66 9.03
CA VAL A 357 -31.77 -21.17 7.65
C VAL A 357 -33.22 -20.75 7.46
N ILE A 358 -33.41 -19.55 6.94
CA ILE A 358 -34.77 -19.03 6.62
C ILE A 358 -34.88 -18.75 5.12
N TYR A 359 -36.07 -18.71 4.62
CA TYR A 359 -36.37 -18.54 3.19
C TYR A 359 -37.43 -17.44 2.95
N PRO A 360 -37.17 -16.18 3.30
CA PRO A 360 -38.16 -15.13 3.15
C PRO A 360 -38.48 -14.75 1.69
N PHE A 361 -37.65 -15.19 0.73
CA PHE A 361 -37.72 -14.81 -0.67
C PHE A 361 -37.98 -16.00 -1.62
N ALA A 362 -38.40 -15.67 -2.85
CA ALA A 362 -38.51 -16.67 -3.91
C ALA A 362 -37.17 -17.35 -4.21
N PRO A 363 -37.12 -18.64 -4.65
CA PRO A 363 -38.28 -19.46 -5.09
C PRO A 363 -39.04 -20.17 -3.97
N LYS A 364 -38.50 -20.31 -2.78
CA LYS A 364 -39.13 -21.13 -1.72
C LYS A 364 -40.21 -20.36 -0.92
N PHE A 365 -40.04 -19.07 -0.77
CA PHE A 365 -40.97 -18.08 -0.22
C PHE A 365 -41.77 -18.54 1.04
N ASP A 366 -41.05 -18.67 2.18
CA ASP A 366 -41.64 -18.95 3.49
C ASP A 366 -41.44 -17.72 4.43
N GLU A 367 -42.18 -16.68 4.18
CA GLU A 367 -42.13 -15.44 4.95
C GLU A 367 -42.62 -15.62 6.39
N ALA A 368 -43.72 -16.32 6.57
CA ALA A 368 -44.33 -16.55 7.88
C ALA A 368 -43.46 -17.44 8.78
N GLY A 369 -42.91 -18.55 8.25
CA GLY A 369 -42.00 -19.41 8.98
C GLY A 369 -40.67 -18.68 9.33
N SER A 370 -40.18 -17.87 8.40
CA SER A 370 -38.98 -17.04 8.61
C SER A 370 -39.15 -16.05 9.76
N LYS A 371 -40.29 -15.35 9.81
CA LYS A 371 -40.67 -14.45 10.91
C LYS A 371 -40.66 -15.16 12.27
N ILE A 372 -41.38 -16.29 12.35
CA ILE A 372 -41.52 -17.07 13.61
C ILE A 372 -40.16 -17.53 14.12
N ILE A 373 -39.24 -17.96 13.24
CA ILE A 373 -37.91 -18.39 13.62
C ILE A 373 -37.11 -17.20 14.18
N LEU A 374 -37.11 -16.05 13.52
CA LEU A 374 -36.40 -14.87 13.97
C LEU A 374 -36.95 -14.35 15.32
N GLU A 375 -38.26 -14.25 15.49
CA GLU A 375 -38.86 -13.81 16.75
C GLU A 375 -38.51 -14.74 17.93
N LYS A 376 -38.52 -16.07 17.70
CA LYS A 376 -38.10 -17.06 18.72
C LYS A 376 -36.62 -16.91 19.07
N LEU A 377 -35.72 -16.70 18.10
CA LEU A 377 -34.32 -16.53 18.36
C LEU A 377 -34.05 -15.23 19.12
N VAL A 378 -34.69 -14.14 18.76
CA VAL A 378 -34.57 -12.86 19.47
C VAL A 378 -35.00 -12.99 20.92
N GLU A 379 -36.12 -13.66 21.20
CA GLU A 379 -36.61 -13.86 22.56
C GLU A 379 -35.75 -14.84 23.36
N ALA A 380 -35.38 -15.98 22.77
CA ALA A 380 -34.62 -17.04 23.47
C ALA A 380 -33.20 -16.61 23.90
N PHE A 381 -32.57 -15.73 23.12
CA PHE A 381 -31.22 -15.28 23.36
C PHE A 381 -31.09 -13.80 23.75
N ASN A 382 -32.25 -13.16 24.05
CA ASN A 382 -32.30 -11.74 24.43
C ASN A 382 -31.51 -10.84 23.46
N ILE A 383 -31.71 -11.01 22.15
CA ILE A 383 -31.01 -10.29 21.10
C ILE A 383 -31.44 -8.84 21.06
N GLU A 384 -30.48 -7.94 21.14
CA GLU A 384 -30.69 -6.49 20.99
C GLU A 384 -30.32 -5.99 19.58
N TYR A 385 -29.47 -6.73 18.85
CA TYR A 385 -28.90 -6.31 17.59
C TYR A 385 -28.95 -7.42 16.53
N ILE A 386 -29.35 -7.01 15.30
CA ILE A 386 -29.36 -7.88 14.11
C ILE A 386 -28.36 -7.31 13.10
N ALA A 387 -27.32 -8.08 12.76
CA ALA A 387 -26.31 -7.77 11.77
C ALA A 387 -26.65 -8.44 10.43
N ILE A 388 -26.80 -7.68 9.35
CA ILE A 388 -27.17 -8.19 8.03
C ILE A 388 -26.03 -7.89 7.05
N GLY A 389 -25.52 -8.90 6.35
CA GLY A 389 -24.52 -8.71 5.31
C GLY A 389 -25.01 -7.77 4.19
N ASN A 390 -24.16 -6.88 3.71
CA ASN A 390 -24.52 -5.88 2.70
C ASN A 390 -24.35 -6.36 1.25
N GLY A 391 -24.15 -7.66 1.02
CA GLY A 391 -24.05 -8.25 -0.30
C GLY A 391 -25.38 -8.38 -1.03
N THR A 392 -25.43 -9.34 -1.96
CA THR A 392 -26.63 -9.59 -2.77
C THR A 392 -27.84 -9.89 -1.89
N ASN A 393 -28.92 -9.20 -2.08
CA ASN A 393 -30.19 -9.33 -1.30
C ASN A 393 -30.09 -8.81 0.16
N GLY A 394 -29.07 -8.04 0.51
CA GLY A 394 -28.93 -7.49 1.86
C GLY A 394 -30.00 -6.46 2.20
N ARG A 395 -30.33 -5.57 1.27
CA ARG A 395 -31.39 -4.55 1.44
C ARG A 395 -32.79 -5.17 1.59
N GLU A 396 -33.12 -6.13 0.75
CA GLU A 396 -34.37 -6.86 0.81
C GLU A 396 -34.48 -7.61 2.14
N THR A 397 -33.37 -8.14 2.66
CA THR A 397 -33.34 -8.81 3.97
C THR A 397 -33.57 -7.81 5.10
N LEU A 398 -32.95 -6.61 5.03
CA LEU A 398 -33.20 -5.54 6.00
C LEU A 398 -34.66 -5.09 5.96
N ASP A 399 -35.24 -4.83 4.76
CA ASP A 399 -36.64 -4.46 4.59
C ASP A 399 -37.58 -5.54 5.14
N PHE A 400 -37.26 -6.83 4.94
CA PHE A 400 -38.02 -7.94 5.51
C PHE A 400 -38.00 -7.91 7.03
N VAL A 401 -36.83 -7.74 7.65
CA VAL A 401 -36.68 -7.70 9.12
C VAL A 401 -37.39 -6.49 9.71
N GLU A 402 -37.25 -5.30 9.14
CA GLU A 402 -37.93 -4.07 9.61
C GLU A 402 -39.45 -4.13 9.43
N THR A 403 -39.92 -4.78 8.36
CA THR A 403 -41.34 -4.85 8.05
C THR A 403 -42.08 -5.93 8.84
N ASN A 404 -41.43 -7.04 9.18
CA ASN A 404 -42.09 -8.20 9.74
C ASN A 404 -41.85 -8.40 11.25
N LEU A 405 -40.71 -7.97 11.80
CA LEU A 405 -40.40 -8.18 13.22
C LEU A 405 -40.98 -7.04 14.10
N GLN A 406 -41.89 -7.39 15.02
CA GLN A 406 -42.48 -6.39 15.89
C GLN A 406 -41.47 -5.75 16.85
N CYS A 407 -40.49 -6.51 17.35
CA CYS A 407 -39.43 -6.00 18.23
C CYS A 407 -38.54 -4.93 17.54
N VAL A 408 -38.35 -5.03 16.20
CA VAL A 408 -37.61 -4.03 15.44
C VAL A 408 -38.49 -2.78 15.20
N LYS A 409 -39.77 -2.94 14.91
CA LYS A 409 -40.73 -1.82 14.78
C LYS A 409 -40.85 -1.01 16.08
N ASP A 410 -40.83 -1.70 17.21
CA ASP A 410 -40.92 -1.09 18.53
C ASP A 410 -39.59 -0.43 18.97
N GLY A 411 -38.52 -0.58 18.19
CA GLY A 411 -37.18 -0.04 18.50
C GLY A 411 -36.46 -0.79 19.62
N LYS A 412 -36.97 -1.96 20.05
CA LYS A 412 -36.31 -2.80 21.06
C LYS A 412 -35.10 -3.55 20.52
N VAL A 413 -35.17 -3.93 19.26
CA VAL A 413 -34.08 -4.58 18.51
C VAL A 413 -33.68 -3.68 17.35
N LYS A 414 -32.36 -3.48 17.17
CA LYS A 414 -31.83 -2.66 16.10
C LYS A 414 -31.25 -3.54 15.01
N ALA A 415 -31.71 -3.37 13.76
CA ALA A 415 -31.15 -4.06 12.59
C ALA A 415 -30.26 -3.12 11.80
N THR A 416 -29.10 -3.60 11.35
CA THR A 416 -28.16 -2.80 10.56
C THR A 416 -27.43 -3.63 9.52
N MET A 417 -27.02 -2.98 8.41
CA MET A 417 -26.20 -3.62 7.40
C MET A 417 -24.72 -3.56 7.76
N ILE A 418 -24.02 -4.68 7.64
CA ILE A 418 -22.60 -4.84 7.93
C ILE A 418 -21.84 -5.15 6.66
N ASN A 419 -20.69 -4.50 6.48
CA ASN A 419 -19.82 -4.76 5.34
C ASN A 419 -19.28 -6.21 5.39
N GLU A 420 -19.66 -7.02 4.39
CA GLU A 420 -19.25 -8.43 4.32
C GLU A 420 -17.98 -8.67 3.48
N SER A 421 -17.29 -7.62 3.01
CA SER A 421 -16.07 -7.76 2.21
C SER A 421 -15.07 -8.72 2.85
N GLY A 422 -14.64 -9.74 2.09
CA GLY A 422 -13.73 -10.78 2.58
C GLY A 422 -14.35 -11.85 3.50
N ALA A 423 -15.66 -11.80 3.86
CA ALA A 423 -16.29 -12.85 4.67
C ALA A 423 -16.23 -14.23 3.97
N SER A 424 -16.41 -14.26 2.66
CA SER A 424 -16.28 -15.49 1.86
C SER A 424 -14.84 -16.06 1.90
N ILE A 425 -13.82 -15.20 1.97
CA ILE A 425 -12.42 -15.61 2.06
C ILE A 425 -12.11 -16.16 3.44
N TYR A 426 -12.56 -15.47 4.49
CA TYR A 426 -12.46 -15.98 5.86
C TYR A 426 -13.12 -17.35 5.97
N SER A 427 -14.37 -17.51 5.53
CA SER A 427 -15.13 -18.75 5.68
C SER A 427 -14.47 -19.98 5.04
N ALA A 428 -13.69 -19.78 3.97
CA ALA A 428 -12.91 -20.81 3.29
C ALA A 428 -11.49 -20.99 3.87
N SER A 429 -11.03 -20.11 4.76
CA SER A 429 -9.66 -20.11 5.31
C SER A 429 -9.41 -21.25 6.30
N ASP A 430 -8.12 -21.57 6.51
CA ASP A 430 -7.70 -22.53 7.52
C ASP A 430 -8.01 -22.06 8.96
N ILE A 431 -8.04 -20.75 9.18
CA ILE A 431 -8.44 -20.16 10.46
C ILE A 431 -9.89 -20.49 10.76
N ALA A 432 -10.81 -20.25 9.82
CA ALA A 432 -12.21 -20.55 9.99
C ALA A 432 -12.50 -22.05 10.13
N ARG A 433 -11.72 -22.91 9.43
CA ARG A 433 -11.80 -24.37 9.57
C ARG A 433 -11.37 -24.85 10.96
N LYS A 434 -10.34 -24.24 11.53
CA LYS A 434 -9.89 -24.54 12.91
C LYS A 434 -10.89 -24.06 13.96
N GLU A 435 -11.47 -22.84 13.77
CA GLU A 435 -12.47 -22.29 14.70
C GLU A 435 -13.80 -23.06 14.65
N PHE A 436 -14.22 -23.52 13.46
CA PHE A 436 -15.51 -24.17 13.24
C PHE A 436 -15.39 -25.37 12.30
N PRO A 437 -14.76 -26.49 12.75
CA PRO A 437 -14.51 -27.65 11.90
C PRO A 437 -15.81 -28.31 11.37
N ASP A 438 -16.88 -28.28 12.18
CA ASP A 438 -18.16 -28.94 11.88
C ASP A 438 -19.18 -28.05 11.16
N LYS A 439 -18.83 -26.80 10.82
CA LYS A 439 -19.74 -25.86 10.14
C LYS A 439 -19.37 -25.70 8.67
N ASP A 440 -20.37 -25.51 7.84
CA ASP A 440 -20.15 -25.23 6.42
C ASP A 440 -19.65 -23.78 6.18
N VAL A 441 -19.21 -23.52 4.96
CA VAL A 441 -18.65 -22.24 4.55
C VAL A 441 -19.63 -21.08 4.74
N THR A 442 -20.93 -21.31 4.51
CA THR A 442 -21.95 -20.24 4.57
C THR A 442 -22.25 -19.86 6.02
N VAL A 443 -22.30 -20.83 6.94
CA VAL A 443 -22.47 -20.58 8.37
C VAL A 443 -21.26 -19.84 8.94
N ARG A 444 -20.03 -20.21 8.55
CA ARG A 444 -18.81 -19.49 8.94
C ARG A 444 -18.83 -18.03 8.44
N GLY A 445 -19.39 -17.78 7.24
CA GLY A 445 -19.60 -16.43 6.71
C GLY A 445 -20.54 -15.61 7.59
N ALA A 446 -21.68 -16.16 7.95
CA ALA A 446 -22.64 -15.51 8.82
C ALA A 446 -22.09 -15.21 10.23
N ILE A 447 -21.29 -16.15 10.81
CA ILE A 447 -20.57 -15.91 12.08
C ILE A 447 -19.61 -14.72 11.95
N SER A 448 -18.87 -14.63 10.85
CA SER A 448 -17.97 -13.51 10.61
C SER A 448 -18.71 -12.17 10.51
N ILE A 449 -19.87 -12.13 9.85
CA ILE A 449 -20.71 -10.93 9.76
C ILE A 449 -21.17 -10.48 11.16
N ALA A 450 -21.65 -11.41 12.00
CA ALA A 450 -22.05 -11.10 13.36
C ALA A 450 -20.90 -10.59 14.23
N ARG A 451 -19.74 -11.25 14.18
CA ARG A 451 -18.54 -10.85 14.95
C ARG A 451 -17.96 -9.52 14.49
N ARG A 452 -18.02 -9.19 13.19
CA ARG A 452 -17.61 -7.86 12.70
C ARG A 452 -18.43 -6.74 13.29
N PHE A 453 -19.68 -7.01 13.60
CA PHE A 453 -20.51 -6.01 14.26
C PHE A 453 -20.10 -5.81 15.72
N GLN A 454 -19.71 -6.87 16.44
CA GLN A 454 -19.15 -6.73 17.78
C GLN A 454 -17.82 -6.01 17.77
N ASP A 455 -16.86 -6.47 16.94
CA ASP A 455 -15.55 -5.85 16.79
C ASP A 455 -15.00 -6.04 15.36
N PRO A 456 -15.06 -5.00 14.53
CA PRO A 456 -14.54 -5.04 13.16
C PRO A 456 -13.03 -5.39 13.11
N LEU A 457 -12.23 -4.80 13.99
CA LEU A 457 -10.78 -5.02 14.02
C LEU A 457 -10.45 -6.48 14.34
N ALA A 458 -11.02 -7.01 15.43
CA ALA A 458 -10.74 -8.37 15.89
C ALA A 458 -11.09 -9.45 14.86
N GLU A 459 -12.10 -9.20 14.01
CA GLU A 459 -12.51 -10.14 12.99
C GLU A 459 -11.77 -9.94 11.65
N LEU A 460 -11.58 -8.69 11.21
CA LEU A 460 -10.95 -8.40 9.91
C LEU A 460 -9.45 -8.77 9.87
N VAL A 461 -8.75 -8.76 11.00
CA VAL A 461 -7.34 -9.20 11.06
C VAL A 461 -7.14 -10.68 10.73
N LYS A 462 -8.20 -11.50 10.75
CA LYS A 462 -8.16 -12.92 10.35
C LYS A 462 -8.07 -13.13 8.84
N ILE A 463 -8.26 -12.05 8.06
CA ILE A 463 -8.27 -12.07 6.59
C ILE A 463 -6.98 -11.43 6.09
N ASP A 464 -6.39 -11.97 5.00
CA ASP A 464 -5.30 -11.27 4.31
C ASP A 464 -5.80 -9.87 3.88
N PRO A 465 -5.16 -8.78 4.31
CA PRO A 465 -5.62 -7.42 4.01
C PRO A 465 -5.84 -7.14 2.52
N LYS A 466 -5.11 -7.82 1.64
CA LYS A 466 -5.33 -7.74 0.18
C LYS A 466 -6.65 -8.32 -0.30
N SER A 467 -7.28 -9.13 0.53
CA SER A 467 -8.57 -9.75 0.22
C SER A 467 -9.76 -8.93 0.70
N ILE A 468 -9.51 -7.86 1.43
CA ILE A 468 -10.51 -6.88 1.83
C ILE A 468 -10.67 -5.90 0.67
N GLY A 469 -11.91 -5.67 0.21
CA GLY A 469 -12.20 -4.72 -0.87
C GLY A 469 -12.02 -3.27 -0.38
N VAL A 470 -10.89 -2.65 -0.73
CA VAL A 470 -10.53 -1.28 -0.31
C VAL A 470 -10.42 -0.30 -1.47
N GLY A 471 -10.60 -0.77 -2.72
CA GLY A 471 -10.61 0.11 -3.88
C GLY A 471 -10.70 -0.58 -5.24
N GLN A 472 -11.20 0.14 -6.23
CA GLN A 472 -11.53 -0.38 -7.57
C GLN A 472 -10.31 -0.94 -8.32
N TYR A 473 -9.12 -0.34 -8.14
CA TYR A 473 -7.89 -0.71 -8.84
C TYR A 473 -6.92 -1.54 -7.98
N GLN A 474 -7.40 -2.13 -6.89
CA GLN A 474 -6.59 -2.88 -5.93
C GLN A 474 -5.79 -4.01 -6.58
N HIS A 475 -6.34 -4.67 -7.60
CA HIS A 475 -5.67 -5.76 -8.33
C HIS A 475 -4.74 -5.29 -9.45
N ASP A 476 -4.77 -3.99 -9.82
CA ASP A 476 -3.94 -3.43 -10.90
C ASP A 476 -2.64 -2.81 -10.41
N VAL A 477 -2.54 -2.51 -9.11
CA VAL A 477 -1.33 -1.92 -8.51
C VAL A 477 -0.27 -2.98 -8.19
N ASN A 478 0.94 -2.54 -7.83
CA ASN A 478 2.02 -3.43 -7.41
C ASN A 478 1.60 -4.23 -6.16
N GLN A 479 1.42 -5.56 -6.32
CA GLN A 479 0.89 -6.46 -5.29
C GLN A 479 1.85 -6.66 -4.11
N VAL A 480 3.16 -6.54 -4.30
CA VAL A 480 4.16 -6.65 -3.23
C VAL A 480 4.09 -5.41 -2.32
N ARG A 481 4.10 -4.22 -2.94
CA ARG A 481 3.96 -2.95 -2.21
C ARG A 481 2.60 -2.87 -1.51
N LEU A 482 1.51 -3.23 -2.19
CA LEU A 482 0.18 -3.28 -1.61
C LEU A 482 0.15 -4.14 -0.34
N LYS A 483 0.69 -5.36 -0.40
CA LYS A 483 0.74 -6.27 0.76
C LYS A 483 1.52 -5.66 1.93
N LYS A 484 2.69 -5.06 1.64
CA LYS A 484 3.53 -4.41 2.67
C LYS A 484 2.76 -3.27 3.34
N THR A 485 2.17 -2.37 2.55
CA THR A 485 1.45 -1.20 3.06
C THR A 485 0.20 -1.58 3.83
N LEU A 486 -0.66 -2.45 3.29
CA LEU A 486 -1.88 -2.87 3.99
C LEU A 486 -1.57 -3.66 5.26
N GLY A 487 -0.53 -4.50 5.26
CA GLY A 487 -0.05 -5.19 6.46
C GLY A 487 0.39 -4.22 7.55
N ALA A 488 1.13 -3.19 7.17
CA ALA A 488 1.54 -2.12 8.09
C ALA A 488 0.35 -1.35 8.67
N VAL A 489 -0.66 -1.03 7.86
CA VAL A 489 -1.89 -0.38 8.35
C VAL A 489 -2.63 -1.23 9.39
N VAL A 490 -2.70 -2.55 9.18
CA VAL A 490 -3.29 -3.46 10.19
C VAL A 490 -2.49 -3.43 11.49
N GLU A 491 -1.16 -3.54 11.40
CA GLU A 491 -0.27 -3.47 12.56
C GLU A 491 -0.45 -2.14 13.32
N ASP A 492 -0.44 -1.02 12.60
CA ASP A 492 -0.63 0.31 13.19
C ASP A 492 -2.00 0.42 13.90
N CYS A 493 -3.09 -0.08 13.28
CA CYS A 493 -4.43 -0.07 13.90
C CYS A 493 -4.51 -0.94 15.15
N VAL A 494 -3.95 -2.16 15.12
CA VAL A 494 -3.97 -3.07 16.26
C VAL A 494 -3.19 -2.48 17.45
N ASN A 495 -2.01 -1.93 17.21
CA ASN A 495 -1.20 -1.30 18.26
C ASN A 495 -1.80 0.04 18.74
N TYR A 496 -2.48 0.78 17.86
CA TYR A 496 -3.22 1.99 18.25
C TYR A 496 -4.35 1.68 19.23
N VAL A 497 -5.16 0.67 18.95
CA VAL A 497 -6.29 0.24 19.82
C VAL A 497 -5.79 -0.49 21.05
N GLY A 498 -4.71 -1.27 20.94
CA GLY A 498 -4.25 -2.19 21.96
C GLY A 498 -5.17 -3.42 22.11
N VAL A 499 -4.72 -4.44 22.80
CA VAL A 499 -5.37 -5.74 22.79
C VAL A 499 -5.48 -6.30 24.23
N ASP A 500 -6.65 -6.85 24.58
CA ASP A 500 -6.79 -7.60 25.81
C ASP A 500 -6.11 -8.98 25.67
N LEU A 501 -5.10 -9.22 26.49
CA LEU A 501 -4.28 -10.43 26.47
C LEU A 501 -5.10 -11.69 26.72
N ASN A 502 -6.17 -11.59 27.50
CA ASN A 502 -6.97 -12.73 27.94
C ASN A 502 -8.11 -13.11 26.97
N THR A 503 -8.49 -12.22 26.06
CA THR A 503 -9.59 -12.48 25.11
C THR A 503 -9.12 -12.56 23.66
N ALA A 504 -7.98 -11.96 23.33
CA ALA A 504 -7.48 -11.86 21.97
C ALA A 504 -7.21 -13.21 21.29
N SER A 505 -7.52 -13.28 20.00
CA SER A 505 -7.18 -14.41 19.14
C SER A 505 -5.69 -14.38 18.73
N ALA A 506 -5.14 -15.54 18.34
CA ALA A 506 -3.76 -15.59 17.85
C ALA A 506 -3.50 -14.72 16.61
N PRO A 507 -4.40 -14.64 15.61
CA PRO A 507 -4.25 -13.68 14.52
C PRO A 507 -4.15 -12.23 14.98
N LEU A 508 -4.99 -11.80 15.94
CA LEU A 508 -4.95 -10.43 16.48
C LEU A 508 -3.65 -10.16 17.23
N LEU A 509 -3.22 -11.09 18.10
CA LEU A 509 -1.96 -11.00 18.83
C LEU A 509 -0.73 -10.92 17.91
N SER A 510 -0.78 -11.57 16.74
CA SER A 510 0.36 -11.58 15.80
C SER A 510 0.67 -10.24 15.16
N TYR A 511 -0.23 -9.25 15.27
CA TYR A 511 -0.01 -7.87 14.82
C TYR A 511 0.48 -6.94 15.95
N ILE A 512 0.58 -7.44 17.18
CA ILE A 512 1.19 -6.66 18.27
C ILE A 512 2.71 -6.57 18.05
N SER A 513 3.22 -5.37 18.28
CA SER A 513 4.65 -5.04 18.18
C SER A 513 5.54 -6.12 18.80
N GLY A 514 6.44 -6.69 18.00
CA GLY A 514 7.37 -7.73 18.41
C GLY A 514 6.79 -9.16 18.51
N ILE A 515 5.48 -9.35 18.35
CA ILE A 515 4.83 -10.67 18.46
C ILE A 515 4.62 -11.26 17.05
N GLY A 516 5.36 -12.32 16.75
CA GLY A 516 5.13 -13.08 15.52
C GLY A 516 4.07 -14.18 15.70
N PRO A 517 3.60 -14.81 14.60
CA PRO A 517 2.53 -15.83 14.62
C PRO A 517 2.77 -16.97 15.60
N THR A 518 4.00 -17.50 15.67
CA THR A 518 4.37 -18.61 16.59
C THR A 518 4.25 -18.20 18.06
N VAL A 519 4.66 -16.96 18.38
CA VAL A 519 4.58 -16.45 19.76
C VAL A 519 3.12 -16.20 20.14
N ALA A 520 2.31 -15.65 19.21
CA ALA A 520 0.88 -15.46 19.39
C ALA A 520 0.14 -16.78 19.70
N GLU A 521 0.43 -17.86 18.94
CA GLU A 521 -0.12 -19.18 19.22
C GLU A 521 0.32 -19.72 20.59
N ASN A 522 1.57 -19.49 21.00
CA ASN A 522 2.07 -19.93 22.30
C ASN A 522 1.38 -19.18 23.46
N ILE A 523 1.08 -17.89 23.29
CA ILE A 523 0.30 -17.11 24.27
C ILE A 523 -1.08 -17.74 24.46
N VAL A 524 -1.80 -18.03 23.38
CA VAL A 524 -3.14 -18.65 23.44
C VAL A 524 -3.07 -20.02 24.09
N LYS A 525 -2.15 -20.89 23.69
CA LYS A 525 -1.96 -22.23 24.29
C LYS A 525 -1.63 -22.16 25.80
N THR A 526 -0.82 -21.16 26.19
CA THR A 526 -0.48 -20.97 27.60
C THR A 526 -1.71 -20.54 28.41
N ARG A 527 -2.51 -19.63 27.87
CA ARG A 527 -3.79 -19.20 28.44
C ARG A 527 -4.79 -20.35 28.60
N GLU A 528 -4.92 -21.19 27.59
CA GLU A 528 -5.81 -22.36 27.61
C GLU A 528 -5.38 -23.40 28.66
N LYS A 529 -4.06 -23.57 28.84
CA LYS A 529 -3.50 -24.56 29.77
C LYS A 529 -3.45 -24.07 31.19
N SER A 530 -3.07 -22.82 31.44
CA SER A 530 -2.73 -22.26 32.78
C SER A 530 -3.77 -21.28 33.31
N GLY A 531 -4.82 -20.97 32.54
CA GLY A 531 -5.80 -19.96 32.86
C GLY A 531 -5.37 -18.55 32.39
N ALA A 532 -6.18 -17.56 32.73
CA ALA A 532 -5.97 -16.17 32.37
C ALA A 532 -4.66 -15.61 32.95
N PHE A 533 -3.97 -14.79 32.20
CA PHE A 533 -2.81 -14.03 32.67
C PHE A 533 -3.25 -13.01 33.72
N LYS A 534 -2.51 -12.92 34.80
CA LYS A 534 -2.79 -12.00 35.93
C LYS A 534 -1.94 -10.76 35.90
N LYS A 535 -0.73 -10.87 35.32
CA LYS A 535 0.24 -9.78 35.15
C LYS A 535 0.87 -9.83 33.79
N ARG A 536 1.27 -8.69 33.23
CA ARG A 536 2.06 -8.61 32.00
C ARG A 536 3.37 -9.41 32.07
N GLU A 537 4.01 -9.44 33.25
CA GLU A 537 5.23 -10.21 33.50
C GLU A 537 5.06 -11.72 33.27
N ASP A 538 3.85 -12.26 33.41
CA ASP A 538 3.58 -13.67 33.17
C ASP A 538 3.86 -14.09 31.69
N LEU A 539 3.90 -13.11 30.77
CA LEU A 539 4.30 -13.33 29.37
C LEU A 539 5.72 -13.88 29.23
N LEU A 540 6.63 -13.55 30.15
CA LEU A 540 8.01 -14.07 30.17
C LEU A 540 8.07 -15.58 30.40
N LYS A 541 6.98 -16.19 30.92
CA LYS A 541 6.84 -17.66 31.08
C LYS A 541 6.37 -18.35 29.80
N VAL A 542 5.92 -17.59 28.79
CA VAL A 542 5.46 -18.13 27.51
C VAL A 542 6.64 -18.58 26.66
N SER A 543 6.53 -19.77 26.06
CA SER A 543 7.60 -20.31 25.19
C SER A 543 7.94 -19.35 24.06
N ARG A 544 9.24 -19.10 23.84
CA ARG A 544 9.79 -18.18 22.83
C ARG A 544 9.45 -16.70 23.05
N PHE A 545 8.96 -16.30 24.23
CA PHE A 545 8.72 -14.92 24.58
C PHE A 545 9.94 -14.35 25.30
N SER A 546 10.78 -13.57 24.60
CA SER A 546 12.02 -13.00 25.16
C SER A 546 11.78 -11.64 25.82
N ASP A 547 12.76 -11.18 26.63
CA ASP A 547 12.76 -9.83 27.22
C ASP A 547 12.62 -8.75 26.16
N LYS A 548 13.24 -8.93 24.98
CA LYS A 548 13.13 -8.00 23.86
C LYS A 548 11.70 -7.92 23.30
N ILE A 549 11.01 -9.06 23.18
CA ILE A 549 9.60 -9.10 22.78
C ILE A 549 8.75 -8.43 23.86
N TYR A 550 9.03 -8.72 25.13
CA TYR A 550 8.32 -8.11 26.27
C TYR A 550 8.43 -6.59 26.23
N GLN A 551 9.62 -6.04 26.07
CA GLN A 551 9.86 -4.60 25.96
C GLN A 551 9.05 -3.96 24.83
N GLN A 552 8.90 -4.63 23.69
CA GLN A 552 8.19 -4.06 22.55
C GLN A 552 6.67 -4.26 22.62
N ALA A 553 6.21 -5.34 23.23
CA ALA A 553 4.80 -5.75 23.21
C ALA A 553 4.00 -5.29 24.43
N ALA A 554 4.62 -5.25 25.61
CA ALA A 554 3.91 -5.15 26.90
C ALA A 554 2.98 -3.95 26.99
N GLY A 555 3.36 -2.79 26.46
CA GLY A 555 2.53 -1.58 26.52
C GLY A 555 1.26 -1.65 25.65
N PHE A 556 1.22 -2.53 24.65
CA PHE A 556 0.07 -2.72 23.78
C PHE A 556 -0.88 -3.84 24.23
N LEU A 557 -0.45 -4.67 25.20
CA LEU A 557 -1.22 -5.75 25.78
C LEU A 557 -1.84 -5.31 27.09
N ARG A 558 -3.14 -5.44 27.25
CA ARG A 558 -3.88 -5.03 28.45
C ARG A 558 -4.43 -6.23 29.20
N ILE A 559 -4.50 -6.10 30.55
CA ILE A 559 -5.16 -7.05 31.44
C ILE A 559 -6.09 -6.24 32.36
N TYR A 560 -7.39 -6.25 32.05
CA TYR A 560 -8.34 -5.38 32.75
C TYR A 560 -8.64 -5.78 34.21
N ASN A 561 -8.54 -7.05 34.56
CA ASN A 561 -8.81 -7.58 35.89
C ASN A 561 -7.58 -8.29 36.46
N GLY A 562 -6.38 -7.73 36.16
CA GLY A 562 -5.12 -8.26 36.63
C GLY A 562 -4.79 -7.88 38.08
N GLU A 563 -3.68 -8.43 38.58
CA GLU A 563 -3.16 -8.13 39.90
C GLU A 563 -2.43 -6.78 39.95
N HIS A 564 -1.92 -6.29 38.82
CA HIS A 564 -1.24 -4.99 38.75
C HIS A 564 -2.15 -3.93 38.13
N PRO A 565 -2.49 -2.84 38.84
CA PRO A 565 -3.48 -1.87 38.38
C PRO A 565 -3.14 -1.20 37.04
N LEU A 566 -1.85 -0.97 36.75
CA LEU A 566 -1.39 -0.31 35.52
C LEU A 566 -1.43 -1.24 34.31
N ASP A 567 -1.56 -2.58 34.49
CA ASP A 567 -1.62 -3.52 33.37
C ASP A 567 -2.90 -3.38 32.53
N GLY A 568 -3.94 -2.73 33.03
CA GLY A 568 -5.13 -2.34 32.29
C GLY A 568 -4.98 -1.08 31.46
N THR A 569 -3.84 -0.40 31.49
CA THR A 569 -3.57 0.89 30.86
C THR A 569 -2.61 0.75 29.66
N PHE A 570 -2.38 1.84 28.92
CA PHE A 570 -1.33 1.91 27.88
C PHE A 570 0.06 2.27 28.42
N ILE A 571 0.20 2.40 29.75
CA ILE A 571 1.48 2.76 30.37
C ILE A 571 2.46 1.60 30.18
N HIS A 572 3.65 1.92 29.67
CA HIS A 572 4.68 0.91 29.48
C HIS A 572 5.30 0.50 30.82
N PRO A 573 5.60 -0.80 31.06
CA PRO A 573 6.16 -1.29 32.33
C PRO A 573 7.46 -0.60 32.75
N GLU A 574 8.26 -0.06 31.82
CA GLU A 574 9.47 0.70 32.18
C GLU A 574 9.20 1.91 33.11
N ASN A 575 7.97 2.45 33.08
CA ASN A 575 7.59 3.58 33.90
C ASN A 575 6.96 3.16 35.25
N TYR A 576 6.74 1.86 35.51
CA TYR A 576 6.09 1.39 36.73
C TYR A 576 6.87 1.77 37.97
N VAL A 577 8.17 1.48 37.99
CA VAL A 577 9.03 1.81 39.15
C VAL A 577 8.98 3.30 39.49
N THR A 578 8.92 4.18 38.50
CA THR A 578 8.84 5.63 38.71
C THR A 578 7.48 6.03 39.27
N LEU A 579 6.39 5.45 38.77
CA LEU A 579 5.03 5.73 39.27
C LEU A 579 4.79 5.12 40.67
N GLU A 580 5.33 3.94 40.95
CA GLU A 580 5.31 3.33 42.27
C GLU A 580 6.05 4.18 43.31
N ALA A 581 7.23 4.70 42.98
CA ALA A 581 7.97 5.61 43.83
C ALA A 581 7.17 6.88 44.09
N TRP A 582 6.57 7.49 43.06
CA TRP A 582 5.72 8.67 43.20
C TRP A 582 4.51 8.39 44.09
N ALA A 583 3.83 7.25 43.91
CA ALA A 583 2.67 6.86 44.72
C ALA A 583 3.05 6.71 46.22
N LYS A 584 4.21 6.08 46.50
CA LYS A 584 4.73 5.92 47.86
C LYS A 584 5.08 7.27 48.51
N GLU A 585 5.75 8.16 47.79
CA GLU A 585 6.09 9.52 48.25
C GLU A 585 4.84 10.34 48.59
N ASN A 586 3.79 10.19 47.80
CA ASN A 586 2.52 10.90 47.98
C ASN A 586 1.52 10.17 48.90
N GLN A 587 1.89 9.03 49.47
CA GLN A 587 1.07 8.21 50.38
C GLN A 587 -0.26 7.75 49.73
N VAL A 588 -0.24 7.44 48.45
CA VAL A 588 -1.38 6.93 47.69
C VAL A 588 -1.07 5.52 47.15
N THR A 589 -2.11 4.79 46.77
CA THR A 589 -1.97 3.45 46.15
C THR A 589 -1.89 3.53 44.65
N LEU A 590 -1.32 2.52 43.99
CA LEU A 590 -1.37 2.42 42.52
C LEU A 590 -2.81 2.29 41.98
N GLN A 591 -3.70 1.67 42.78
CA GLN A 591 -5.11 1.57 42.39
C GLN A 591 -5.77 2.95 42.36
N SER A 592 -5.45 3.84 43.30
CA SER A 592 -6.00 5.20 43.34
C SER A 592 -5.48 6.06 42.16
N LEU A 593 -4.29 5.75 41.56
CA LEU A 593 -3.85 6.39 40.32
C LEU A 593 -4.78 6.11 39.14
N VAL A 594 -5.44 4.94 39.15
CA VAL A 594 -6.33 4.52 38.06
C VAL A 594 -7.78 4.95 38.32
N GLU A 595 -8.20 5.00 39.61
CA GLU A 595 -9.61 5.16 39.95
C GLU A 595 -9.97 6.55 40.50
N ASP A 596 -9.04 7.26 41.17
CA ASP A 596 -9.30 8.51 41.88
C ASP A 596 -8.87 9.73 41.04
N ASP A 597 -9.82 10.58 40.68
CA ASP A 597 -9.59 11.75 39.85
C ASP A 597 -8.79 12.86 40.58
N GLU A 598 -8.83 12.94 41.89
CA GLU A 598 -8.01 13.89 42.65
C GLU A 598 -6.54 13.48 42.64
N VAL A 599 -6.27 12.18 42.77
CA VAL A 599 -4.92 11.62 42.66
C VAL A 599 -4.35 11.80 41.25
N LYS A 600 -5.17 11.54 40.19
CA LYS A 600 -4.79 11.79 38.81
C LYS A 600 -4.47 13.27 38.58
N ALA A 601 -5.29 14.19 39.10
CA ALA A 601 -5.05 15.63 38.97
C ALA A 601 -3.76 16.06 39.70
N LYS A 602 -3.48 15.49 40.90
CA LYS A 602 -2.24 15.71 41.64
C LYS A 602 -1.02 15.25 40.85
N LEU A 603 -1.07 14.06 40.28
CA LEU A 603 0.01 13.54 39.42
C LEU A 603 0.21 14.43 38.20
N ALA A 604 -0.87 14.81 37.49
CA ALA A 604 -0.80 15.65 36.29
C ALA A 604 -0.19 17.05 36.55
N ALA A 605 -0.23 17.55 37.76
CA ALA A 605 0.35 18.82 38.19
C ALA A 605 1.83 18.73 38.61
N ASP A 606 2.39 17.51 38.70
CA ASP A 606 3.77 17.31 39.20
C ASP A 606 4.81 17.55 38.08
N LYS A 607 5.44 18.73 38.14
CA LYS A 607 6.48 19.13 37.20
C LYS A 607 7.77 18.32 37.36
N ASN A 608 8.13 17.92 38.56
CA ASN A 608 9.36 17.15 38.78
C ASN A 608 9.25 15.75 38.18
N LEU A 609 8.07 15.14 38.30
CA LEU A 609 7.79 13.87 37.64
C LEU A 609 7.78 14.00 36.10
N LYS A 610 7.21 15.09 35.60
CA LYS A 610 7.22 15.40 34.15
C LYS A 610 8.63 15.54 33.63
N ASP A 611 9.51 16.27 34.30
CA ASP A 611 10.91 16.45 33.89
C ASP A 611 11.69 15.13 33.97
N LYS A 612 11.38 14.25 34.93
CA LYS A 612 12.03 12.94 35.10
C LYS A 612 11.65 11.94 33.99
N ILE A 613 10.39 11.89 33.63
CA ILE A 613 9.84 10.93 32.63
C ILE A 613 10.04 11.44 31.20
N GLY A 614 10.00 12.73 30.97
CA GLY A 614 9.92 13.40 29.68
C GLY A 614 8.49 13.89 29.40
N GLU A 615 8.39 15.03 28.73
CA GLU A 615 7.13 15.75 28.55
C GLU A 615 6.08 14.95 27.79
N LEU A 616 6.47 14.39 26.63
CA LEU A 616 5.55 13.66 25.76
C LEU A 616 5.08 12.35 26.37
N THR A 617 5.99 11.60 27.00
CA THR A 617 5.68 10.34 27.68
C THR A 617 4.82 10.59 28.92
N PHE A 618 5.10 11.65 29.68
CA PHE A 618 4.29 12.03 30.82
C PHE A 618 2.85 12.40 30.45
N ASP A 619 2.68 13.19 29.39
CA ASP A 619 1.36 13.57 28.88
C ASP A 619 0.55 12.35 28.40
N ASP A 620 1.21 11.36 27.79
CA ASP A 620 0.58 10.08 27.41
C ASP A 620 0.18 9.25 28.65
N ILE A 621 1.00 9.23 29.71
CA ILE A 621 0.69 8.57 30.98
C ILE A 621 -0.55 9.21 31.61
N VAL A 622 -0.58 10.54 31.73
CA VAL A 622 -1.74 11.27 32.27
C VAL A 622 -3.00 10.99 31.46
N LYS A 623 -2.90 11.01 30.12
CA LYS A 623 -4.03 10.68 29.25
C LYS A 623 -4.52 9.24 29.46
N SER A 624 -3.61 8.28 29.60
CA SER A 624 -3.94 6.88 29.81
C SER A 624 -4.60 6.64 31.18
N LEU A 625 -4.19 7.35 32.23
CA LEU A 625 -4.80 7.27 33.54
C LEU A 625 -6.19 7.90 33.62
N ARG A 626 -6.45 8.95 32.86
CA ARG A 626 -7.78 9.59 32.75
C ARG A 626 -8.84 8.70 32.13
N ALA A 627 -8.42 7.84 31.18
CA ALA A 627 -9.31 6.97 30.44
C ALA A 627 -8.72 5.54 30.30
N PRO A 628 -8.52 4.83 31.42
CA PRO A 628 -7.73 3.58 31.44
C PRO A 628 -8.38 2.44 30.66
N LYS A 629 -9.71 2.42 30.57
CA LYS A 629 -10.48 1.36 29.87
C LYS A 629 -11.04 1.81 28.54
N GLN A 630 -10.80 3.06 28.12
CA GLN A 630 -11.39 3.60 26.90
C GLN A 630 -10.74 2.98 25.67
N ASP A 631 -11.56 2.44 24.79
CA ASP A 631 -11.17 2.13 23.43
C ASP A 631 -11.03 3.46 22.67
N PRO A 632 -9.96 3.70 21.90
CA PRO A 632 -9.83 4.94 21.14
C PRO A 632 -10.80 5.04 19.95
N ARG A 633 -11.47 3.95 19.61
CA ARG A 633 -12.55 3.95 18.59
C ARG A 633 -13.82 4.54 19.21
N SER A 634 -14.69 5.12 18.37
CA SER A 634 -16.02 5.57 18.80
C SER A 634 -16.93 4.36 19.09
N GLU A 635 -17.84 4.53 20.05
CA GLU A 635 -18.91 3.56 20.24
C GLU A 635 -19.89 3.58 19.06
N PHE A 636 -20.49 2.43 18.79
CA PHE A 636 -21.46 2.29 17.70
C PHE A 636 -22.71 3.13 17.98
N THR A 637 -23.02 4.02 17.04
CA THR A 637 -24.29 4.75 17.01
C THR A 637 -25.01 4.31 15.74
N PRO A 638 -26.23 3.76 15.82
CA PRO A 638 -27.00 3.36 14.65
C PRO A 638 -27.19 4.53 13.69
N VAL A 639 -26.89 4.33 12.44
CA VAL A 639 -27.18 5.30 11.37
C VAL A 639 -28.59 5.07 10.90
N GLU A 640 -29.47 6.04 11.13
CA GLU A 640 -30.82 5.99 10.60
C GLU A 640 -30.81 6.51 9.15
N PHE A 641 -31.09 5.62 8.21
CA PHE A 641 -31.31 6.00 6.81
C PHE A 641 -32.73 6.49 6.62
N ARG A 642 -32.93 7.48 5.76
CA ARG A 642 -34.26 7.94 5.38
C ARG A 642 -35.03 6.82 4.64
N LYS A 643 -36.21 6.49 5.13
CA LYS A 643 -37.05 5.39 4.59
C LYS A 643 -37.75 5.75 3.26
N ASP A 644 -37.82 7.04 2.96
CA ASP A 644 -38.45 7.60 1.74
C ASP A 644 -37.49 7.61 0.54
N VAL A 645 -36.18 7.31 0.72
CA VAL A 645 -35.19 7.28 -0.35
C VAL A 645 -34.70 5.86 -0.57
N ARG A 646 -35.20 5.22 -1.63
CA ARG A 646 -34.86 3.83 -1.99
C ARG A 646 -34.13 3.71 -3.33
N LYS A 647 -34.32 4.67 -4.23
CA LYS A 647 -33.70 4.72 -5.56
C LYS A 647 -33.08 6.08 -5.82
N MET A 648 -32.26 6.15 -6.86
CA MET A 648 -31.63 7.41 -7.26
C MET A 648 -32.65 8.48 -7.66
N GLU A 649 -33.80 8.05 -8.19
CA GLU A 649 -34.92 8.92 -8.58
C GLU A 649 -35.63 9.58 -7.38
N ASP A 650 -35.46 9.03 -6.19
CA ASP A 650 -36.04 9.55 -4.94
C ASP A 650 -35.21 10.71 -4.36
N LEU A 651 -34.04 11.01 -4.94
CA LEU A 651 -33.17 12.08 -4.48
C LEU A 651 -33.66 13.44 -4.99
N GLU A 652 -33.84 14.39 -4.08
CA GLU A 652 -34.24 15.75 -4.40
C GLU A 652 -33.03 16.72 -4.32
N ILE A 653 -32.90 17.58 -5.31
CA ILE A 653 -31.82 18.57 -5.36
C ILE A 653 -31.98 19.56 -4.20
N GLY A 654 -30.88 19.76 -3.44
CA GLY A 654 -30.85 20.69 -2.30
C GLY A 654 -31.17 20.05 -0.94
N GLN A 655 -31.47 18.75 -0.89
CA GLN A 655 -31.64 18.00 0.37
C GLN A 655 -30.34 17.30 0.80
N TRP A 656 -30.18 17.14 2.11
CA TRP A 656 -29.09 16.37 2.71
C TRP A 656 -29.55 14.92 2.98
N TYR A 657 -28.71 13.99 2.57
CA TYR A 657 -28.95 12.56 2.76
C TYR A 657 -27.76 11.93 3.49
N THR A 658 -28.05 11.04 4.43
CA THR A 658 -27.03 10.22 5.08
C THR A 658 -26.71 9.02 4.21
N GLY A 659 -25.44 8.81 3.89
CA GLY A 659 -24.97 7.71 3.07
C GLY A 659 -23.72 7.07 3.66
N VAL A 660 -23.41 5.87 3.21
CA VAL A 660 -22.16 5.17 3.49
C VAL A 660 -21.23 5.35 2.28
N VAL A 661 -20.01 5.82 2.54
CA VAL A 661 -18.98 6.02 1.50
C VAL A 661 -18.05 4.81 1.45
#